data_7f62f579fc09ed54cee67749ec1d2d0b
#
_entry.id   7f62f579fc09ed54cee67749ec1d2d0b
#
_cell.length_a   1.000
_cell.length_b   1.000
_cell.length_c   1.000
_cell.angle_alpha   90.00
_cell.angle_beta   90.00
_cell.angle_gamma   90.00
#
_symmetry.space_group_name_H-M   'P 1'
#
loop_
_entity.id
_entity.type
_entity.pdbx_description
1 polymer ?
#
loop_
_entity_poly.entity_id
_entity_poly.type
_entity_poly.pdbx_seq_one_letter_code
_entity_poly.pdbx_strand_id
1 'polypeptide(L)'
;MTPNLKQKILPIMLLACYQNTFADAVEPPVSEGGSLENVTVTATRRNDKTEQSKSYTIGSMSTATGLRISGKDTPQSVSVITRQQLDDKAIHTLEEAMRNTTGVNVVRDSGLQTRFLSRGFYVDQIGEDSITTNVAGRSGYTARIDVSPSTDLAVYDHIEVVRGATGLTQSNSEPGGTINLIRKRPTSAFKHTGEISTDQRGSKRLMLDVSGSLNKEQSVRGRLVGVYDDHKSFKDKMWGKKNMLYGIVETDIGDHGILTFGGMHQKSKEVPDFAGVMLPCENPKAYSVFENNCNNPVRLPRNTYLGMDWSRLRADKTNLFSGFKYDFDNGWRLNAEASYTKNRSDAKVGQFFLRNEHTAGIAGSPATGAILPNGTIVPYDTPDDEVRRILAEEARKDREAYEQAKTQYRATQFDRNAYEAAKAKAEAANPWAWYTEDSYIAEELSKMGIVDYSYAYGMFNYNLAKRKRDTDHIQFNASTMRHKKKDVQYGFKLDLSGKYSLLGRSHDFYTGYTYNNENIQSDYLEIFDRNYRVKTSNPGAGVCEAIPFQMSPLGMKGNELAEPDWDKYNDRGNVWFKRRGCENATVAVAGQTDPSVAKAAYNYSRYINKNETHAVTVSTRFNATDRLHLLGGMHYTRYKSSQSKDMSVRNGDPASAFQNQSSLAADADHYTARMKGHKFTPYAGITYDFTPQQSLYASYTKIFKQQDEVDVSSKQLLPPLTGTNYEIGWKGSFLKGRLNSSLAIFVLDQKNRTIVDFGYVRGDNGQGQWQTIARPAGSVRSKGFEFELAGEMTDNWKIFAGYTYNKSKFKNEDEVNARQIANTKRADDAFNFSGHTPVQIFRLGTSYRIPRTKLTVGGGVSAQSKTKSLYNVKQSGYGLIDGFVQYEFGPHAKLNLIGTNLADRTYFENNANRTRGMNNFYGEPRTVSLKLDWKF
;
A
#
# COMPACT_ATOMS: atom_id res chain seq x y z
N MET A 1 -25.96 -26.87 11.95
CA MET A 1 -26.78 -27.43 10.88
C MET A 1 -26.69 -26.53 9.68
N THR A 2 -25.99 -26.91 8.69
CA THR A 2 -26.26 -27.25 7.30
C THR A 2 -24.95 -27.52 6.57
N PRO A 3 -24.57 -28.76 6.32
CA PRO A 3 -23.59 -29.10 5.30
C PRO A 3 -24.38 -29.37 4.01
N ASN A 4 -23.95 -28.98 2.84
CA ASN A 4 -24.42 -29.42 1.52
C ASN A 4 -24.75 -28.30 0.50
N LEU A 5 -23.86 -27.27 0.41
CA LEU A 5 -23.87 -26.45 -0.82
C LEU A 5 -22.66 -26.77 -1.73
N LYS A 6 -21.66 -27.46 -1.22
CA LYS A 6 -20.44 -27.82 -2.00
C LYS A 6 -20.61 -28.99 -2.96
N GLN A 7 -21.61 -29.83 -2.73
CA GLN A 7 -21.83 -31.00 -3.60
C GLN A 7 -22.85 -30.79 -4.75
N LYS A 8 -23.60 -29.68 -4.76
CA LYS A 8 -24.63 -29.44 -5.80
C LYS A 8 -24.17 -28.53 -6.96
N ILE A 9 -23.04 -27.85 -6.84
CA ILE A 9 -22.55 -26.98 -7.91
C ILE A 9 -21.70 -27.75 -8.94
N LEU A 10 -20.99 -28.77 -8.52
CA LEU A 10 -20.15 -29.58 -9.40
C LEU A 10 -20.92 -30.35 -10.48
N PRO A 11 -22.11 -30.96 -10.22
CA PRO A 11 -22.88 -31.63 -11.23
C PRO A 11 -23.50 -30.71 -12.29
N ILE A 12 -23.86 -29.49 -11.93
CA ILE A 12 -24.46 -28.52 -12.87
C ILE A 12 -23.42 -28.03 -13.89
N MET A 13 -22.16 -27.84 -13.48
CA MET A 13 -21.09 -27.50 -14.41
C MET A 13 -20.68 -28.66 -15.34
N LEU A 14 -20.76 -29.89 -14.86
CA LEU A 14 -20.48 -31.07 -15.67
C LEU A 14 -21.63 -31.42 -16.68
N LEU A 15 -22.88 -31.10 -16.36
CA LEU A 15 -23.98 -31.30 -17.25
C LEU A 15 -24.00 -30.35 -18.46
N ALA A 16 -23.50 -29.11 -18.27
CA ALA A 16 -23.34 -28.16 -19.37
C ALA A 16 -22.23 -28.56 -20.37
N CYS A 17 -21.28 -29.39 -19.96
CA CYS A 17 -20.24 -29.92 -20.83
C CYS A 17 -20.66 -31.17 -21.63
N TYR A 18 -21.77 -31.86 -21.27
CA TYR A 18 -22.10 -33.16 -21.86
C TYR A 18 -23.09 -33.11 -23.00
N GLN A 19 -23.72 -31.97 -23.29
CA GLN A 19 -24.77 -31.86 -24.30
C GLN A 19 -24.36 -31.34 -25.69
N ASN A 20 -23.10 -31.03 -25.94
CA ASN A 20 -22.65 -30.46 -27.21
C ASN A 20 -21.57 -31.26 -27.95
N THR A 21 -21.58 -32.60 -27.89
CA THR A 21 -20.56 -33.41 -28.57
C THR A 21 -20.96 -33.90 -29.99
N PHE A 22 -22.11 -33.51 -30.54
CA PHE A 22 -22.45 -33.82 -31.89
C PHE A 22 -23.18 -32.64 -32.57
N ALA A 23 -22.41 -31.79 -33.25
CA ALA A 23 -22.89 -31.02 -34.38
C ALA A 23 -21.70 -30.82 -35.33
N ASP A 24 -21.74 -31.53 -36.43
CA ASP A 24 -20.82 -31.38 -37.56
C ASP A 24 -20.85 -29.92 -38.05
N ALA A 25 -19.69 -29.30 -38.12
CA ALA A 25 -19.51 -27.96 -38.67
C ALA A 25 -19.66 -28.05 -40.22
N VAL A 26 -20.79 -27.64 -40.70
CA VAL A 26 -20.97 -27.26 -42.10
C VAL A 26 -20.51 -25.79 -42.23
N GLU A 27 -19.48 -25.54 -43.00
CA GLU A 27 -19.10 -24.18 -43.39
C GLU A 27 -20.22 -23.55 -44.21
N PRO A 28 -20.73 -22.36 -43.86
CA PRO A 28 -21.69 -21.67 -44.71
C PRO A 28 -20.97 -21.04 -45.90
N PRO A 29 -21.61 -21.02 -47.08
CA PRO A 29 -21.05 -20.44 -48.32
C PRO A 29 -20.88 -18.92 -48.16
N VAL A 30 -19.80 -18.42 -48.71
CA VAL A 30 -19.50 -16.98 -48.84
C VAL A 30 -20.55 -16.33 -49.72
N SER A 31 -21.48 -15.56 -49.16
CA SER A 31 -22.34 -14.68 -49.92
C SER A 31 -21.71 -13.30 -50.05
N GLU A 32 -21.32 -12.89 -51.23
CA GLU A 32 -21.02 -11.52 -51.58
C GLU A 32 -22.31 -10.68 -51.51
N GLY A 33 -22.27 -9.62 -50.75
CA GLY A 33 -23.32 -8.60 -50.72
C GLY A 33 -23.92 -8.32 -49.35
N GLY A 34 -23.21 -7.63 -48.48
CA GLY A 34 -23.74 -7.09 -47.25
C GLY A 34 -23.22 -5.67 -46.99
N SER A 35 -24.13 -4.73 -46.82
CA SER A 35 -23.92 -3.29 -46.76
C SER A 35 -22.82 -2.82 -45.82
N LEU A 36 -22.06 -1.83 -46.23
CA LEU A 36 -20.91 -1.22 -45.52
C LEU A 36 -21.25 -0.58 -44.18
N GLU A 37 -22.49 -0.42 -43.77
CA GLU A 37 -22.93 0.22 -42.53
C GLU A 37 -22.73 -0.63 -41.26
N ASN A 38 -22.82 -1.94 -41.36
CA ASN A 38 -22.62 -2.84 -40.20
C ASN A 38 -21.16 -3.04 -39.81
N VAL A 39 -20.22 -2.71 -40.72
CA VAL A 39 -18.77 -2.86 -40.45
C VAL A 39 -18.24 -1.75 -39.56
N THR A 40 -18.80 -0.55 -39.60
CA THR A 40 -18.31 0.62 -38.87
C THR A 40 -18.57 0.49 -37.36
N VAL A 41 -19.71 0.04 -36.93
CA VAL A 41 -20.06 -0.14 -35.50
C VAL A 41 -19.27 -1.30 -34.88
N THR A 42 -19.04 -2.38 -35.65
CA THR A 42 -18.22 -3.51 -35.16
C THR A 42 -16.74 -3.15 -35.05
N ALA A 43 -16.20 -2.30 -35.94
CA ALA A 43 -14.81 -1.86 -35.89
C ALA A 43 -14.54 -0.93 -34.69
N THR A 44 -15.48 -0.05 -34.35
CA THR A 44 -15.34 0.85 -33.18
C THR A 44 -15.43 0.06 -31.86
N ARG A 45 -16.17 -1.03 -31.82
CA ARG A 45 -16.24 -1.93 -30.65
C ARG A 45 -14.97 -2.73 -30.41
N ARG A 46 -14.08 -2.91 -31.39
CA ARG A 46 -12.84 -3.71 -31.29
C ARG A 46 -11.64 -2.95 -30.74
N ASN A 47 -11.60 -1.63 -30.83
CA ASN A 47 -10.41 -0.84 -30.54
C ASN A 47 -10.11 -0.65 -29.03
N ASP A 48 -11.05 -0.89 -28.15
CA ASP A 48 -10.93 -0.73 -26.70
C ASP A 48 -10.88 -2.07 -25.92
N LYS A 49 -10.75 -3.20 -26.60
CA LYS A 49 -10.63 -4.53 -26.00
C LYS A 49 -9.30 -5.18 -26.38
N THR A 50 -8.68 -5.82 -25.40
CA THR A 50 -7.42 -6.55 -25.60
C THR A 50 -7.60 -8.05 -25.62
N GLU A 51 -8.71 -8.56 -25.04
CA GLU A 51 -9.06 -9.96 -25.08
C GLU A 51 -9.17 -10.45 -26.53
N GLN A 52 -8.47 -11.53 -26.87
CA GLN A 52 -8.38 -12.13 -28.21
C GLN A 52 -7.64 -11.30 -29.27
N SER A 53 -7.18 -10.10 -28.96
CA SER A 53 -6.36 -9.32 -29.89
C SER A 53 -5.02 -9.98 -30.18
N LYS A 54 -4.54 -10.83 -29.28
CA LYS A 54 -3.20 -11.41 -29.26
C LYS A 54 -2.09 -10.35 -29.28
N SER A 55 -2.44 -9.10 -28.96
CA SER A 55 -1.55 -7.94 -29.04
C SER A 55 -1.06 -7.48 -27.66
N TYR A 56 0.10 -6.84 -27.65
CA TYR A 56 0.65 -6.10 -26.51
C TYR A 56 0.27 -4.62 -26.57
N THR A 57 -0.55 -4.20 -27.55
CA THR A 57 -1.01 -2.81 -27.69
C THR A 57 -2.53 -2.74 -27.68
N ILE A 58 -3.06 -1.54 -27.44
CA ILE A 58 -4.48 -1.20 -27.53
C ILE A 58 -4.66 0.03 -28.44
N GLY A 59 -5.80 0.10 -29.14
CA GLY A 59 -6.04 1.19 -30.08
C GLY A 59 -6.39 2.52 -29.41
N SER A 60 -7.14 2.49 -28.29
CA SER A 60 -7.55 3.70 -27.57
C SER A 60 -7.74 3.42 -26.08
N MET A 61 -7.66 4.48 -25.29
CA MET A 61 -7.87 4.48 -23.85
C MET A 61 -8.52 5.78 -23.39
N SER A 62 -9.15 5.78 -22.23
CA SER A 62 -9.84 6.98 -21.71
C SER A 62 -9.43 7.40 -20.29
N THR A 63 -8.68 6.58 -19.56
CA THR A 63 -8.36 6.81 -18.14
C THR A 63 -7.61 8.12 -17.89
N ALA A 64 -6.77 8.58 -18.83
CA ALA A 64 -6.00 9.81 -18.65
C ALA A 64 -6.79 11.11 -18.84
N THR A 65 -7.73 11.13 -19.78
CA THR A 65 -8.36 12.39 -20.26
C THR A 65 -9.86 12.37 -20.32
N GLY A 66 -10.49 11.21 -20.13
CA GLY A 66 -11.92 10.98 -20.41
C GLY A 66 -12.19 10.76 -21.90
N LEU A 67 -11.39 11.35 -22.79
CA LEU A 67 -11.48 11.18 -24.24
C LEU A 67 -10.96 9.81 -24.66
N ARG A 68 -11.62 9.16 -25.61
CA ARG A 68 -11.16 7.91 -26.23
C ARG A 68 -10.16 8.22 -27.32
N ILE A 69 -8.93 8.34 -26.98
CA ILE A 69 -7.83 8.65 -27.88
C ILE A 69 -6.71 7.63 -27.78
N SER A 70 -5.88 7.57 -28.81
CA SER A 70 -4.76 6.63 -28.80
C SER A 70 -3.71 7.00 -27.74
N GLY A 71 -2.89 6.03 -27.35
CA GLY A 71 -1.76 6.31 -26.47
C GLY A 71 -0.82 7.36 -27.04
N LYS A 72 -0.63 7.42 -28.36
CA LYS A 72 0.16 8.45 -29.09
C LYS A 72 -0.41 9.84 -28.89
N ASP A 73 -1.73 9.97 -28.97
CA ASP A 73 -2.44 11.26 -28.91
C ASP A 73 -2.67 11.77 -27.48
N THR A 74 -2.38 10.95 -26.48
CA THR A 74 -2.54 11.28 -25.07
C THR A 74 -1.30 12.00 -24.55
N PRO A 75 -1.35 13.31 -24.22
CA PRO A 75 -0.16 14.06 -23.77
C PRO A 75 0.14 13.80 -22.28
N GLN A 76 0.31 12.53 -21.93
CA GLN A 76 0.66 12.04 -20.59
C GLN A 76 1.27 10.65 -20.68
N SER A 77 2.11 10.27 -19.72
CA SER A 77 2.68 8.92 -19.64
C SER A 77 1.62 7.90 -19.27
N VAL A 78 1.39 6.95 -20.15
CA VAL A 78 0.40 5.89 -20.01
C VAL A 78 1.00 4.54 -20.38
N SER A 79 0.57 3.50 -19.72
CA SER A 79 0.88 2.10 -20.05
C SER A 79 -0.39 1.28 -20.06
N VAL A 80 -0.47 0.29 -20.93
CA VAL A 80 -1.54 -0.69 -20.94
C VAL A 80 -0.93 -2.09 -20.83
N ILE A 81 -1.43 -2.88 -19.88
CA ILE A 81 -1.06 -4.28 -19.74
C ILE A 81 -2.22 -5.07 -20.31
N THR A 82 -2.03 -5.62 -21.52
CA THR A 82 -3.07 -6.33 -22.24
C THR A 82 -3.33 -7.72 -21.68
N ARG A 83 -4.49 -8.30 -22.02
CA ARG A 83 -4.79 -9.69 -21.62
C ARG A 83 -3.71 -10.66 -22.10
N GLN A 84 -3.19 -10.46 -23.31
CA GLN A 84 -2.13 -11.31 -23.84
C GLN A 84 -0.85 -11.25 -23.01
N GLN A 85 -0.47 -10.05 -22.51
CA GLN A 85 0.70 -9.94 -21.63
C GLN A 85 0.50 -10.64 -20.28
N LEU A 86 -0.74 -10.54 -19.73
CA LEU A 86 -1.10 -11.23 -18.48
C LEU A 86 -1.06 -12.76 -18.65
N ASP A 87 -1.58 -13.25 -19.77
CA ASP A 87 -1.66 -14.69 -20.08
C ASP A 87 -0.28 -15.30 -20.38
N ASP A 88 0.55 -14.62 -21.18
CA ASP A 88 1.89 -15.09 -21.58
C ASP A 88 2.83 -15.24 -20.38
N LYS A 89 2.68 -14.37 -19.38
CA LYS A 89 3.50 -14.38 -18.16
C LYS A 89 2.82 -15.06 -16.96
N ALA A 90 1.61 -15.62 -17.14
CA ALA A 90 0.79 -16.19 -16.07
C ALA A 90 0.63 -15.24 -14.87
N ILE A 91 0.32 -13.98 -15.14
CA ILE A 91 0.10 -12.95 -14.12
C ILE A 91 -1.34 -13.04 -13.64
N HIS A 92 -1.52 -13.32 -12.36
CA HIS A 92 -2.84 -13.54 -11.75
C HIS A 92 -3.25 -12.45 -10.76
N THR A 93 -2.30 -11.69 -10.25
CA THR A 93 -2.52 -10.65 -9.23
C THR A 93 -2.12 -9.26 -9.72
N LEU A 94 -2.74 -8.23 -9.13
CA LEU A 94 -2.40 -6.84 -9.47
C LEU A 94 -0.94 -6.51 -9.09
N GLU A 95 -0.45 -7.07 -8.00
CA GLU A 95 0.94 -6.89 -7.56
C GLU A 95 1.94 -7.42 -8.60
N GLU A 96 1.68 -8.59 -9.17
CA GLU A 96 2.51 -9.16 -10.24
C GLU A 96 2.46 -8.30 -11.51
N ALA A 97 1.27 -7.82 -11.88
CA ALA A 97 1.11 -6.92 -13.02
C ALA A 97 1.90 -5.62 -12.83
N MET A 98 1.84 -5.02 -11.64
CA MET A 98 2.54 -3.78 -11.34
C MET A 98 4.07 -3.96 -11.26
N ARG A 99 4.57 -5.13 -10.82
CA ARG A 99 6.01 -5.46 -10.88
C ARG A 99 6.52 -5.51 -12.33
N ASN A 100 5.66 -5.78 -13.27
CA ASN A 100 5.97 -5.84 -14.71
C ASN A 100 5.67 -4.52 -15.46
N THR A 101 5.23 -3.47 -14.77
CA THR A 101 4.84 -2.19 -15.36
C THR A 101 6.01 -1.19 -15.30
N THR A 102 6.18 -0.42 -16.39
CA THR A 102 7.17 0.68 -16.44
C THR A 102 6.87 1.71 -15.35
N GLY A 103 7.89 2.14 -14.64
CA GLY A 103 7.79 3.24 -13.67
C GLY A 103 7.03 2.95 -12.40
N VAL A 104 6.63 1.70 -12.17
CA VAL A 104 5.94 1.29 -10.96
C VAL A 104 6.85 0.44 -10.07
N ASN A 105 6.92 0.81 -8.81
CA ASN A 105 7.59 0.06 -7.75
C ASN A 105 6.54 -0.50 -6.79
N VAL A 106 6.65 -1.78 -6.44
CA VAL A 106 5.76 -2.47 -5.51
C VAL A 106 6.44 -2.55 -4.15
N VAL A 107 5.80 -2.02 -3.13
CA VAL A 107 6.33 -1.98 -1.76
C VAL A 107 5.36 -2.69 -0.81
N ARG A 108 5.87 -3.61 -0.02
CA ARG A 108 5.14 -4.20 1.09
C ARG A 108 5.43 -3.42 2.37
N ASP A 109 4.45 -2.69 2.87
CA ASP A 109 4.56 -2.04 4.18
C ASP A 109 4.38 -3.04 5.32
N SER A 110 3.61 -4.07 5.08
CA SER A 110 3.46 -5.26 5.92
C SER A 110 2.97 -6.40 5.04
N GLY A 111 2.97 -7.62 5.55
CA GLY A 111 2.35 -8.75 4.84
C GLY A 111 0.84 -8.62 4.64
N LEU A 112 0.22 -7.61 5.26
CA LEU A 112 -1.20 -7.29 5.10
C LEU A 112 -1.45 -6.14 4.12
N GLN A 113 -0.40 -5.44 3.67
CA GLN A 113 -0.53 -4.24 2.87
C GLN A 113 0.55 -4.15 1.80
N THR A 114 0.11 -4.12 0.55
CA THR A 114 0.94 -3.81 -0.62
C THR A 114 0.60 -2.42 -1.15
N ARG A 115 1.60 -1.64 -1.50
CA ARG A 115 1.45 -0.31 -2.10
C ARG A 115 2.21 -0.22 -3.42
N PHE A 116 1.69 0.62 -4.30
CA PHE A 116 2.32 0.94 -5.56
C PHE A 116 2.85 2.35 -5.52
N LEU A 117 4.08 2.54 -5.97
CA LEU A 117 4.70 3.86 -6.09
C LEU A 117 5.08 4.10 -7.55
N SER A 118 4.77 5.29 -8.02
CA SER A 118 5.27 5.78 -9.30
C SER A 118 5.82 7.19 -9.11
N ARG A 119 6.96 7.47 -9.74
CA ARG A 119 7.64 8.77 -9.63
C ARG A 119 7.88 9.24 -8.18
N GLY A 120 8.04 8.27 -7.25
CA GLY A 120 8.29 8.54 -5.83
C GLY A 120 7.04 8.86 -5.00
N PHE A 121 5.83 8.72 -5.56
CA PHE A 121 4.57 8.94 -4.85
C PHE A 121 3.68 7.71 -4.93
N TYR A 122 2.76 7.57 -3.98
CA TYR A 122 1.82 6.47 -3.99
C TYR A 122 0.83 6.57 -5.15
N VAL A 123 0.51 5.42 -5.75
CA VAL A 123 -0.66 5.23 -6.60
C VAL A 123 -1.76 4.69 -5.70
N ASP A 124 -2.59 5.56 -5.20
CA ASP A 124 -3.62 5.27 -4.21
C ASP A 124 -5.04 5.19 -4.80
N GLN A 125 -5.18 5.54 -6.08
CA GLN A 125 -6.43 5.42 -6.80
C GLN A 125 -6.38 4.20 -7.72
N ILE A 126 -7.21 3.21 -7.41
CA ILE A 126 -7.44 2.06 -8.25
C ILE A 126 -8.91 2.06 -8.63
N GLY A 127 -9.18 2.11 -9.92
CA GLY A 127 -10.51 2.10 -10.49
C GLY A 127 -10.86 0.75 -11.09
N GLU A 128 -12.14 0.45 -11.16
CA GLU A 128 -12.73 -0.63 -11.95
C GLU A 128 -13.74 -0.02 -12.91
N ASP A 129 -13.49 -0.14 -14.22
CA ASP A 129 -14.24 0.55 -15.29
C ASP A 129 -14.36 2.08 -15.05
N SER A 130 -13.26 2.71 -14.61
CA SER A 130 -13.17 4.15 -14.31
C SER A 130 -13.96 4.65 -13.10
N ILE A 131 -14.60 3.79 -12.33
CA ILE A 131 -15.12 4.13 -11.01
C ILE A 131 -14.02 3.82 -10.00
N THR A 132 -13.59 4.84 -9.28
CA THR A 132 -12.53 4.66 -8.30
C THR A 132 -13.01 3.83 -7.13
N THR A 133 -12.34 2.73 -6.90
CA THR A 133 -12.37 1.99 -5.64
C THR A 133 -11.05 2.30 -4.92
N ASN A 134 -11.12 2.79 -3.71
CA ASN A 134 -9.91 3.08 -2.96
C ASN A 134 -9.39 1.77 -2.36
N VAL A 135 -8.39 1.19 -2.96
CA VAL A 135 -7.86 -0.13 -2.58
C VAL A 135 -6.51 -0.02 -1.92
N ALA A 136 -5.74 1.01 -2.25
CA ALA A 136 -4.41 1.16 -1.74
C ALA A 136 -4.38 2.06 -0.52
N GLY A 137 -3.67 1.61 0.48
CA GLY A 137 -3.52 2.25 1.77
C GLY A 137 -3.38 3.75 1.74
N ARG A 138 -4.18 4.38 2.57
CA ARG A 138 -4.06 5.79 2.83
C ARG A 138 -2.69 6.09 3.38
N SER A 139 -2.09 7.15 2.90
CA SER A 139 -0.87 7.70 3.46
C SER A 139 -1.19 8.30 4.83
N GLY A 140 -1.22 7.51 5.86
CA GLY A 140 -1.37 7.99 7.21
C GLY A 140 -0.33 7.33 8.08
N TYR A 141 0.32 8.13 8.87
CA TYR A 141 1.33 7.75 9.86
C TYR A 141 0.74 6.90 11.00
N THR A 142 -0.54 7.01 11.21
CA THR A 142 -1.27 6.17 12.16
C THR A 142 -1.30 4.75 11.64
N ALA A 143 -1.01 3.78 12.48
CA ALA A 143 -0.88 2.35 12.25
C ALA A 143 -2.11 1.69 11.60
N ARG A 144 -2.65 2.29 10.56
CA ARG A 144 -3.77 1.78 9.79
C ARG A 144 -3.24 0.80 8.79
N ILE A 145 -3.31 -0.43 9.16
CA ILE A 145 -3.01 -1.54 8.26
C ILE A 145 -4.22 -1.65 7.33
N ASP A 146 -4.06 -1.20 6.10
CA ASP A 146 -5.05 -1.41 5.08
C ASP A 146 -4.97 -2.86 4.61
N VAL A 147 -5.80 -3.68 5.22
CA VAL A 147 -5.93 -5.07 4.84
C VAL A 147 -6.95 -5.14 3.70
N SER A 148 -6.46 -5.25 2.49
CA SER A 148 -7.30 -5.47 1.32
C SER A 148 -6.80 -6.71 0.57
N PRO A 149 -7.67 -7.66 0.25
CA PRO A 149 -7.27 -8.83 -0.51
C PRO A 149 -6.88 -8.42 -1.92
N SER A 150 -5.81 -9.00 -2.44
CA SER A 150 -5.44 -8.84 -3.85
C SER A 150 -6.56 -9.36 -4.75
N THR A 151 -7.01 -8.54 -5.67
CA THR A 151 -8.05 -8.92 -6.64
C THR A 151 -7.46 -9.81 -7.71
N ASP A 152 -8.14 -10.91 -8.02
CA ASP A 152 -7.74 -11.80 -9.10
C ASP A 152 -7.97 -11.17 -10.47
N LEU A 153 -6.98 -11.25 -11.35
CA LEU A 153 -7.03 -10.63 -12.67
C LEU A 153 -7.76 -11.44 -13.74
N ALA A 154 -8.28 -12.62 -13.41
CA ALA A 154 -9.02 -13.46 -14.36
C ALA A 154 -10.26 -12.77 -14.95
N VAL A 155 -10.84 -11.81 -14.24
CA VAL A 155 -12.08 -11.09 -14.62
C VAL A 155 -11.83 -9.79 -15.40
N TYR A 156 -10.57 -9.41 -15.61
CA TYR A 156 -10.23 -8.16 -16.31
C TYR A 156 -9.67 -8.43 -17.70
N ASP A 157 -10.06 -7.61 -18.66
CA ASP A 157 -9.58 -7.61 -20.03
C ASP A 157 -8.16 -7.03 -20.11
N HIS A 158 -7.96 -5.89 -19.46
CA HIS A 158 -6.64 -5.21 -19.40
C HIS A 158 -6.55 -4.24 -18.22
N ILE A 159 -5.36 -3.72 -18.01
CA ILE A 159 -5.07 -2.72 -16.99
C ILE A 159 -4.50 -1.48 -17.66
N GLU A 160 -5.11 -0.33 -17.39
CA GLU A 160 -4.58 0.97 -17.80
C GLU A 160 -3.87 1.64 -16.62
N VAL A 161 -2.65 2.11 -16.83
CA VAL A 161 -1.85 2.81 -15.82
C VAL A 161 -1.47 4.19 -16.34
N VAL A 162 -1.91 5.21 -15.65
CA VAL A 162 -1.54 6.60 -15.91
C VAL A 162 -0.56 7.05 -14.83
N ARG A 163 0.63 7.50 -15.22
CA ARG A 163 1.69 7.90 -14.29
C ARG A 163 1.74 9.43 -14.12
N GLY A 164 2.07 9.86 -12.92
CA GLY A 164 2.09 11.28 -12.56
C GLY A 164 0.73 11.79 -12.10
N ALA A 165 0.55 13.10 -12.03
CA ALA A 165 -0.71 13.70 -11.59
C ALA A 165 -1.84 13.42 -12.59
N THR A 166 -2.97 12.90 -12.10
CA THR A 166 -4.16 12.52 -12.89
C THR A 166 -5.37 13.37 -12.57
N GLY A 167 -5.13 14.62 -12.16
CA GLY A 167 -6.17 15.50 -11.64
C GLY A 167 -7.29 15.88 -12.61
N LEU A 168 -7.18 15.55 -13.89
CA LEU A 168 -8.26 15.75 -14.85
C LEU A 168 -9.38 14.71 -14.69
N THR A 169 -9.05 13.46 -14.44
CA THR A 169 -10.02 12.36 -14.38
C THR A 169 -10.18 11.78 -12.98
N GLN A 170 -9.29 12.12 -12.07
CA GLN A 170 -9.26 11.61 -10.70
C GLN A 170 -9.27 12.76 -9.70
N SER A 171 -10.13 12.68 -8.73
CA SER A 171 -10.13 13.56 -7.56
C SER A 171 -9.55 12.82 -6.35
N ASN A 172 -8.95 13.57 -5.45
CA ASN A 172 -8.50 13.05 -4.15
C ASN A 172 -7.42 11.95 -4.25
N SER A 173 -6.38 12.20 -5.06
CA SER A 173 -5.29 11.26 -5.31
C SER A 173 -3.91 11.87 -5.05
N GLU A 174 -2.95 11.03 -4.66
CA GLU A 174 -1.53 11.40 -4.70
C GLU A 174 -1.03 11.50 -6.16
N PRO A 175 0.05 12.26 -6.40
CA PRO A 175 0.54 12.48 -7.75
C PRO A 175 1.37 11.32 -8.33
N GLY A 176 1.26 10.12 -7.77
CA GLY A 176 1.87 8.91 -8.31
C GLY A 176 1.20 8.41 -9.59
N GLY A 177 -0.11 8.60 -9.69
CA GLY A 177 -0.89 8.13 -10.83
C GLY A 177 -2.18 7.43 -10.47
N THR A 178 -2.76 6.74 -11.43
CA THR A 178 -3.94 5.89 -11.24
C THR A 178 -3.79 4.56 -11.99
N ILE A 179 -4.42 3.53 -11.45
CA ILE A 179 -4.56 2.22 -12.07
C ILE A 179 -6.04 2.00 -12.33
N ASN A 180 -6.41 1.60 -13.54
CA ASN A 180 -7.79 1.30 -13.92
C ASN A 180 -7.87 -0.12 -14.48
N LEU A 181 -8.70 -0.94 -13.86
CA LEU A 181 -8.94 -2.33 -14.23
C LEU A 181 -10.19 -2.40 -15.11
N ILE A 182 -10.05 -2.80 -16.35
CA ILE A 182 -11.15 -2.90 -17.30
C ILE A 182 -11.70 -4.32 -17.28
N ARG A 183 -12.98 -4.49 -16.95
CA ARG A 183 -13.62 -5.80 -16.83
C ARG A 183 -13.84 -6.45 -18.18
N LYS A 184 -13.74 -7.79 -18.20
CA LYS A 184 -14.16 -8.61 -19.32
C LYS A 184 -15.66 -8.47 -19.53
N ARG A 185 -16.07 -8.36 -20.80
CA ARG A 185 -17.46 -8.27 -21.22
C ARG A 185 -17.93 -9.60 -21.83
N PRO A 186 -19.25 -9.88 -21.87
CA PRO A 186 -19.78 -11.03 -22.54
C PRO A 186 -19.45 -11.03 -24.04
N THR A 187 -19.43 -12.23 -24.65
CA THR A 187 -19.23 -12.43 -26.08
C THR A 187 -20.53 -12.86 -26.73
N SER A 188 -20.73 -12.54 -28.02
CA SER A 188 -21.89 -13.02 -28.78
C SER A 188 -21.78 -14.54 -29.09
N ALA A 189 -20.59 -14.96 -29.57
CA ALA A 189 -20.31 -16.36 -29.77
C ALA A 189 -20.09 -17.08 -28.44
N PHE A 190 -20.59 -18.30 -28.32
CA PHE A 190 -20.31 -19.14 -27.17
C PHE A 190 -18.84 -19.50 -27.11
N LYS A 191 -18.24 -19.34 -25.95
CA LYS A 191 -16.83 -19.64 -25.66
C LYS A 191 -16.70 -20.14 -24.26
N HIS A 192 -15.87 -21.16 -24.08
CA HIS A 192 -15.40 -21.52 -22.76
C HIS A 192 -13.87 -21.63 -22.76
N THR A 193 -13.27 -21.07 -21.75
CA THR A 193 -11.81 -21.16 -21.51
C THR A 193 -11.58 -21.63 -20.11
N GLY A 194 -10.49 -22.34 -19.91
CA GLY A 194 -10.10 -22.78 -18.59
C GLY A 194 -8.59 -22.84 -18.44
N GLU A 195 -8.16 -22.85 -17.20
CA GLU A 195 -6.77 -22.93 -16.80
C GLU A 195 -6.65 -23.87 -15.60
N ILE A 196 -5.69 -24.80 -15.69
CA ILE A 196 -5.20 -25.53 -14.53
C ILE A 196 -3.71 -25.26 -14.41
N SER A 197 -3.25 -24.88 -13.26
CA SER A 197 -1.81 -24.71 -13.01
C SER A 197 -1.36 -25.25 -11.66
N THR A 198 -0.08 -25.63 -11.61
CA THR A 198 0.59 -26.07 -10.40
C THR A 198 2.05 -25.63 -10.43
N ASP A 199 2.68 -25.53 -9.27
CA ASP A 199 4.11 -25.23 -9.13
C ASP A 199 4.84 -26.34 -8.37
N GLN A 200 6.16 -26.23 -8.29
CA GLN A 200 7.02 -27.17 -7.59
C GLN A 200 6.75 -27.29 -6.09
N ARG A 201 6.00 -26.33 -5.49
CA ARG A 201 5.60 -26.34 -4.07
C ARG A 201 4.24 -27.00 -3.85
N GLY A 202 3.56 -27.39 -4.95
CA GLY A 202 2.23 -27.98 -4.91
C GLY A 202 1.11 -26.97 -4.78
N SER A 203 1.33 -25.70 -5.16
CA SER A 203 0.25 -24.75 -5.39
C SER A 203 -0.66 -25.27 -6.50
N LYS A 204 -1.95 -24.94 -6.41
CA LYS A 204 -2.96 -25.39 -7.40
C LYS A 204 -3.90 -24.25 -7.73
N ARG A 205 -4.12 -24.02 -9.03
CA ARG A 205 -5.07 -23.05 -9.51
C ARG A 205 -5.98 -23.68 -10.56
N LEU A 206 -7.26 -23.37 -10.46
CA LEU A 206 -8.28 -23.68 -11.46
C LEU A 206 -9.04 -22.40 -11.79
N MET A 207 -9.18 -22.11 -13.08
CA MET A 207 -10.03 -21.02 -13.56
C MET A 207 -10.91 -21.57 -14.68
N LEU A 208 -12.19 -21.18 -14.64
CA LEU A 208 -13.18 -21.46 -15.68
C LEU A 208 -13.86 -20.15 -16.07
N ASP A 209 -14.00 -19.92 -17.36
CA ASP A 209 -14.57 -18.70 -17.95
C ASP A 209 -15.48 -19.10 -19.11
N VAL A 210 -16.77 -18.89 -18.93
CA VAL A 210 -17.80 -19.25 -19.91
C VAL A 210 -18.55 -17.98 -20.32
N SER A 211 -18.69 -17.75 -21.62
CA SER A 211 -19.33 -16.55 -22.14
C SER A 211 -20.10 -16.89 -23.45
N GLY A 212 -21.20 -16.20 -23.69
CA GLY A 212 -21.96 -16.36 -24.90
C GLY A 212 -23.33 -15.69 -24.88
N SER A 213 -24.04 -15.77 -25.98
CA SER A 213 -25.42 -15.32 -26.09
C SER A 213 -26.35 -16.22 -25.29
N LEU A 214 -27.34 -15.62 -24.65
CA LEU A 214 -28.37 -16.29 -23.86
C LEU A 214 -29.70 -16.43 -24.63
N ASN A 215 -29.80 -15.75 -25.77
CA ASN A 215 -30.94 -15.84 -26.68
C ASN A 215 -30.48 -16.00 -28.15
N LYS A 216 -31.41 -16.37 -29.04
CA LYS A 216 -31.09 -16.58 -30.44
C LYS A 216 -30.72 -15.30 -31.19
N GLU A 217 -31.30 -14.17 -30.80
CA GLU A 217 -31.10 -12.85 -31.39
C GLU A 217 -29.76 -12.23 -30.98
N GLN A 218 -29.02 -12.91 -30.12
CA GLN A 218 -27.75 -12.44 -29.58
C GLN A 218 -27.81 -11.06 -28.86
N SER A 219 -29.00 -10.60 -28.56
CA SER A 219 -29.27 -9.35 -27.87
C SER A 219 -29.05 -9.43 -26.36
N VAL A 220 -29.09 -10.62 -25.76
CA VAL A 220 -28.77 -10.87 -24.35
C VAL A 220 -27.56 -11.78 -24.28
N ARG A 221 -26.51 -11.30 -23.63
CA ARG A 221 -25.21 -12.01 -23.52
C ARG A 221 -24.81 -12.14 -22.08
N GLY A 222 -24.21 -13.26 -21.72
CA GLY A 222 -23.76 -13.54 -20.37
C GLY A 222 -22.30 -14.01 -20.31
N ARG A 223 -21.66 -13.80 -19.16
CA ARG A 223 -20.34 -14.36 -18.83
C ARG A 223 -20.29 -14.75 -17.38
N LEU A 224 -19.68 -15.90 -17.11
CA LEU A 224 -19.43 -16.41 -15.76
C LEU A 224 -17.95 -16.81 -15.64
N VAL A 225 -17.27 -16.33 -14.62
CA VAL A 225 -15.87 -16.69 -14.34
C VAL A 225 -15.76 -17.19 -12.90
N GLY A 226 -15.18 -18.39 -12.75
CA GLY A 226 -14.88 -19.00 -11.45
C GLY A 226 -13.39 -19.22 -11.29
N VAL A 227 -12.85 -18.92 -10.10
CA VAL A 227 -11.44 -19.17 -9.76
C VAL A 227 -11.36 -19.88 -8.42
N TYR A 228 -10.53 -20.90 -8.37
CA TYR A 228 -10.03 -21.54 -7.17
C TYR A 228 -8.50 -21.47 -7.18
N ASP A 229 -7.90 -21.01 -6.09
CA ASP A 229 -6.45 -20.87 -5.94
C ASP A 229 -6.05 -21.37 -4.53
N ASP A 230 -5.12 -22.35 -4.48
CA ASP A 230 -4.48 -22.85 -3.26
C ASP A 230 -2.98 -22.66 -3.39
N HIS A 231 -2.50 -21.55 -2.90
CA HIS A 231 -1.10 -21.11 -3.00
C HIS A 231 -0.26 -21.61 -1.84
N LYS A 232 0.93 -22.11 -2.13
CA LYS A 232 1.97 -22.48 -1.17
C LYS A 232 3.14 -21.51 -1.27
N SER A 233 3.52 -20.93 -0.14
CA SER A 233 4.67 -20.02 -0.10
C SER A 233 5.99 -20.80 -0.02
N PHE A 234 7.06 -20.10 -0.37
CA PHE A 234 8.43 -20.57 -0.09
C PHE A 234 8.81 -20.39 1.38
N LYS A 235 8.07 -19.57 2.12
CA LYS A 235 8.25 -19.39 3.56
C LYS A 235 7.53 -20.49 4.33
N ASP A 236 8.18 -20.95 5.38
CA ASP A 236 7.61 -21.98 6.24
C ASP A 236 6.24 -21.56 6.78
N LYS A 237 5.32 -22.52 6.87
CA LYS A 237 3.97 -22.36 7.42
C LYS A 237 3.05 -21.38 6.68
N MET A 238 3.51 -20.67 5.66
CA MET A 238 2.69 -19.73 4.90
C MET A 238 1.96 -20.43 3.75
N TRP A 239 0.69 -20.09 3.62
CA TRP A 239 -0.18 -20.54 2.55
C TRP A 239 -1.35 -19.57 2.34
N GLY A 240 -1.97 -19.62 1.19
CA GLY A 240 -3.16 -18.85 0.87
C GLY A 240 -4.19 -19.66 0.07
N LYS A 241 -5.48 -19.40 0.32
CA LYS A 241 -6.59 -19.95 -0.46
C LYS A 241 -7.52 -18.84 -0.88
N LYS A 242 -7.93 -18.86 -2.14
CA LYS A 242 -8.82 -17.86 -2.73
C LYS A 242 -9.88 -18.55 -3.59
N ASN A 243 -11.11 -18.11 -3.44
CA ASN A 243 -12.23 -18.49 -4.30
C ASN A 243 -12.86 -17.21 -4.82
N MET A 244 -13.15 -17.15 -6.11
CA MET A 244 -13.80 -16.00 -6.73
C MET A 244 -14.87 -16.48 -7.70
N LEU A 245 -15.98 -15.75 -7.72
CA LEU A 245 -17.04 -15.88 -8.69
C LEU A 245 -17.38 -14.50 -9.26
N TYR A 246 -17.42 -14.39 -10.56
CA TYR A 246 -17.78 -13.19 -11.31
C TYR A 246 -18.88 -13.54 -12.32
N GLY A 247 -19.91 -12.71 -12.39
CA GLY A 247 -20.98 -12.84 -13.37
C GLY A 247 -21.34 -11.48 -13.96
N ILE A 248 -21.61 -11.45 -15.26
CA ILE A 248 -22.05 -10.25 -15.97
C ILE A 248 -23.03 -10.61 -17.06
N VAL A 249 -24.07 -9.80 -17.21
CA VAL A 249 -25.06 -9.88 -18.28
C VAL A 249 -25.14 -8.53 -18.98
N GLU A 250 -25.17 -8.55 -20.28
CA GLU A 250 -25.44 -7.40 -21.14
C GLU A 250 -26.69 -7.66 -21.96
N THR A 251 -27.55 -6.64 -22.09
CA THR A 251 -28.70 -6.68 -22.99
C THR A 251 -28.71 -5.45 -23.86
N ASP A 252 -28.95 -5.62 -25.13
CA ASP A 252 -29.15 -4.53 -26.09
C ASP A 252 -30.51 -3.84 -25.84
N ILE A 253 -30.52 -2.52 -25.88
CA ILE A 253 -31.72 -1.68 -25.74
C ILE A 253 -31.86 -0.90 -27.03
N GLY A 254 -32.73 -1.39 -27.94
CA GLY A 254 -32.77 -0.91 -29.30
C GLY A 254 -31.44 -1.15 -30.02
N ASP A 255 -31.17 -0.37 -31.06
CA ASP A 255 -29.97 -0.54 -31.90
C ASP A 255 -28.72 0.09 -31.34
N HIS A 256 -28.87 1.01 -30.39
CA HIS A 256 -27.80 1.92 -29.92
C HIS A 256 -27.47 1.77 -28.44
N GLY A 257 -28.33 1.14 -27.65
CA GLY A 257 -28.21 1.01 -26.20
C GLY A 257 -27.66 -0.32 -25.76
N ILE A 258 -26.87 -0.34 -24.67
CA ILE A 258 -26.46 -1.55 -23.96
C ILE A 258 -26.65 -1.32 -22.47
N LEU A 259 -27.41 -2.20 -21.83
CA LEU A 259 -27.56 -2.24 -20.39
C LEU A 259 -26.75 -3.41 -19.83
N THR A 260 -26.00 -3.15 -18.78
CA THR A 260 -25.08 -4.08 -18.14
C THR A 260 -25.43 -4.24 -16.67
N PHE A 261 -25.43 -5.48 -16.19
CA PHE A 261 -25.46 -5.82 -14.77
C PHE A 261 -24.42 -6.88 -14.46
N GLY A 262 -23.74 -6.74 -13.35
CA GLY A 262 -22.76 -7.72 -12.95
C GLY A 262 -22.36 -7.64 -11.48
N GLY A 263 -21.61 -8.64 -11.08
CA GLY A 263 -21.07 -8.71 -9.74
C GLY A 263 -19.90 -9.67 -9.61
N MET A 264 -19.13 -9.46 -8.57
CA MET A 264 -18.01 -10.31 -8.18
C MET A 264 -18.06 -10.56 -6.69
N HIS A 265 -17.78 -11.79 -6.29
CA HIS A 265 -17.57 -12.16 -4.91
C HIS A 265 -16.29 -12.97 -4.77
N GLN A 266 -15.36 -12.49 -3.93
CA GLN A 266 -14.08 -13.14 -3.67
C GLN A 266 -13.94 -13.38 -2.17
N LYS A 267 -13.55 -14.60 -1.80
CA LYS A 267 -13.13 -14.96 -0.43
C LYS A 267 -11.69 -15.42 -0.43
N SER A 268 -10.93 -14.90 0.52
CA SER A 268 -9.54 -15.33 0.75
C SER A 268 -9.29 -15.67 2.21
N LYS A 269 -8.38 -16.63 2.41
CA LYS A 269 -7.86 -17.00 3.71
C LYS A 269 -6.40 -17.35 3.55
N GLU A 270 -5.54 -16.70 4.31
CA GLU A 270 -4.10 -16.89 4.22
C GLU A 270 -3.41 -16.78 5.57
N VAL A 271 -2.18 -17.28 5.66
CA VAL A 271 -1.23 -16.99 6.72
C VAL A 271 -0.35 -15.84 6.26
N PRO A 272 -0.50 -14.64 6.83
CA PRO A 272 0.26 -13.47 6.40
C PRO A 272 1.66 -13.45 7.04
N ASP A 273 2.65 -12.98 6.29
CA ASP A 273 3.94 -12.57 6.83
C ASP A 273 3.90 -11.09 7.23
N PHE A 274 3.44 -10.82 8.44
CA PHE A 274 3.08 -9.46 8.84
C PHE A 274 4.23 -8.46 8.77
N ALA A 275 5.39 -8.78 9.35
CA ALA A 275 6.50 -7.83 9.46
C ALA A 275 7.76 -8.27 8.71
N GLY A 276 7.68 -9.33 7.89
CA GLY A 276 8.84 -9.83 7.18
C GLY A 276 9.91 -10.38 8.12
N VAL A 277 11.15 -10.28 7.69
CA VAL A 277 12.30 -10.77 8.44
C VAL A 277 13.00 -9.59 9.10
N MET A 278 13.34 -9.75 10.36
CA MET A 278 14.26 -8.86 11.05
C MET A 278 15.69 -9.30 10.77
N LEU A 279 16.58 -8.33 10.63
CA LEU A 279 18.00 -8.58 10.41
C LEU A 279 18.79 -8.14 11.65
N PRO A 280 19.03 -9.03 12.61
CA PRO A 280 19.88 -8.74 13.75
C PRO A 280 21.30 -8.44 13.30
N CYS A 281 22.01 -7.59 14.04
CA CYS A 281 23.42 -7.37 13.82
C CYS A 281 24.28 -8.48 14.45
N GLU A 282 25.39 -8.86 13.83
CA GLU A 282 26.35 -9.82 14.39
C GLU A 282 26.89 -9.38 15.75
N ASN A 283 27.06 -8.06 15.94
CA ASN A 283 27.45 -7.51 17.22
C ASN A 283 26.25 -6.78 17.86
N PRO A 284 25.55 -7.41 18.83
CA PRO A 284 24.43 -6.78 19.51
C PRO A 284 24.80 -5.48 20.26
N LYS A 285 26.07 -5.33 20.66
CA LYS A 285 26.59 -4.09 21.27
C LYS A 285 26.65 -2.91 20.29
N ALA A 286 26.75 -3.21 18.99
CA ALA A 286 26.76 -2.21 17.92
C ALA A 286 25.36 -1.81 17.44
N TYR A 287 24.32 -2.43 17.97
CA TYR A 287 22.95 -2.16 17.56
C TYR A 287 22.35 -0.99 18.34
N SER A 288 22.65 0.20 17.87
CA SER A 288 21.90 1.40 18.26
C SER A 288 20.76 1.61 17.26
N VAL A 289 19.54 1.74 17.73
CA VAL A 289 18.36 2.09 16.90
C VAL A 289 18.52 3.45 16.23
N PHE A 290 19.38 4.28 16.76
CA PHE A 290 19.60 5.67 16.34
C PHE A 290 20.89 5.85 15.54
N GLU A 291 21.86 4.99 15.75
CA GLU A 291 23.04 4.89 14.90
C GLU A 291 22.77 3.80 13.88
N ASN A 292 22.48 4.17 12.67
CA ASN A 292 22.27 3.30 11.51
C ASN A 292 23.53 2.47 11.15
N ASN A 293 24.25 1.93 12.14
CA ASN A 293 25.58 1.35 12.02
C ASN A 293 25.60 -0.17 12.06
N CYS A 294 24.48 -0.84 11.73
CA CYS A 294 24.52 -2.26 11.46
C CYS A 294 25.24 -2.52 10.14
N ASN A 295 26.58 -2.57 10.19
CA ASN A 295 27.37 -2.82 8.99
C ASN A 295 27.26 -4.27 8.51
N ASN A 296 27.02 -5.24 9.42
CA ASN A 296 26.91 -6.66 9.14
C ASN A 296 25.61 -7.24 9.70
N PRO A 297 24.48 -7.09 9.00
CA PRO A 297 23.24 -7.74 9.43
C PRO A 297 23.34 -9.25 9.20
N VAL A 298 22.95 -10.03 10.21
CA VAL A 298 22.80 -11.48 10.09
C VAL A 298 21.65 -11.78 9.13
N ARG A 299 21.94 -12.48 8.04
CA ARG A 299 20.92 -12.88 7.08
C ARG A 299 20.30 -14.20 7.49
N LEU A 300 19.03 -14.17 7.85
CA LEU A 300 18.25 -15.37 8.08
C LEU A 300 18.00 -16.12 6.76
N PRO A 301 17.77 -17.43 6.79
CA PRO A 301 17.32 -18.19 5.62
C PRO A 301 16.07 -17.56 5.02
N ARG A 302 15.94 -17.56 3.69
CA ARG A 302 14.80 -16.89 3.01
C ARG A 302 13.45 -17.52 3.28
N ASN A 303 13.40 -18.80 3.70
CA ASN A 303 12.19 -19.49 4.12
C ASN A 303 11.76 -19.17 5.57
N THR A 304 12.51 -18.34 6.30
CA THR A 304 12.20 -17.97 7.67
C THR A 304 10.84 -17.28 7.78
N TYR A 305 10.00 -17.79 8.67
CA TYR A 305 8.73 -17.19 9.05
C TYR A 305 8.75 -16.87 10.55
N LEU A 306 8.56 -15.59 10.89
CA LEU A 306 8.60 -15.11 12.28
C LEU A 306 7.21 -14.97 12.90
N GLY A 307 6.17 -15.35 12.18
CA GLY A 307 4.80 -15.32 12.66
C GLY A 307 4.40 -16.58 13.43
N MET A 308 3.19 -16.56 13.98
CA MET A 308 2.62 -17.67 14.74
C MET A 308 1.80 -18.60 13.84
N ASP A 309 1.72 -19.88 14.18
CA ASP A 309 0.98 -20.90 13.42
C ASP A 309 -0.51 -20.60 13.31
N TRP A 310 -1.07 -19.93 14.32
CA TRP A 310 -2.46 -19.52 14.34
C TRP A 310 -2.74 -18.22 13.58
N SER A 311 -1.71 -17.51 13.11
CA SER A 311 -1.89 -16.27 12.33
C SER A 311 -2.75 -16.54 11.10
N ARG A 312 -3.74 -15.68 10.88
CA ARG A 312 -4.71 -15.80 9.77
C ARG A 312 -5.19 -14.43 9.33
N LEU A 313 -5.28 -14.28 8.03
CA LEU A 313 -6.05 -13.23 7.38
C LEU A 313 -7.23 -13.88 6.67
N ARG A 314 -8.44 -13.39 6.96
CA ARG A 314 -9.65 -13.69 6.20
C ARG A 314 -10.15 -12.41 5.57
N ALA A 315 -10.46 -12.45 4.31
CA ALA A 315 -11.01 -11.29 3.62
C ALA A 315 -12.08 -11.70 2.61
N ASP A 316 -13.14 -10.89 2.56
CA ASP A 316 -14.25 -11.03 1.65
C ASP A 316 -14.40 -9.72 0.87
N LYS A 317 -14.45 -9.79 -0.45
CA LYS A 317 -14.76 -8.67 -1.34
C LYS A 317 -16.02 -8.99 -2.14
N THR A 318 -16.99 -8.09 -2.09
CA THR A 318 -18.17 -8.14 -2.94
C THR A 318 -18.22 -6.83 -3.73
N ASN A 319 -18.35 -6.92 -5.03
CA ASN A 319 -18.56 -5.78 -5.91
C ASN A 319 -19.80 -6.07 -6.75
N LEU A 320 -20.75 -5.14 -6.78
CA LEU A 320 -21.91 -5.14 -7.66
C LEU A 320 -21.82 -3.91 -8.54
N PHE A 321 -22.15 -4.04 -9.81
CA PHE A 321 -22.09 -2.92 -10.73
C PHE A 321 -23.20 -3.01 -11.79
N SER A 322 -23.57 -1.84 -12.28
CA SER A 322 -24.46 -1.70 -13.42
C SER A 322 -23.95 -0.60 -14.35
N GLY A 323 -24.29 -0.70 -15.61
CA GLY A 323 -23.92 0.27 -16.62
C GLY A 323 -24.97 0.41 -17.69
N PHE A 324 -25.11 1.63 -18.21
CA PHE A 324 -25.89 1.92 -19.40
C PHE A 324 -25.02 2.70 -20.36
N LYS A 325 -24.96 2.26 -21.60
CA LYS A 325 -24.22 2.90 -22.67
C LYS A 325 -25.19 3.13 -23.84
N TYR A 326 -25.14 4.32 -24.41
CA TYR A 326 -25.95 4.69 -25.58
C TYR A 326 -25.09 5.44 -26.60
N ASP A 327 -25.03 4.92 -27.82
CA ASP A 327 -24.33 5.53 -28.94
C ASP A 327 -25.35 6.25 -29.83
N PHE A 328 -25.33 7.59 -29.91
CA PHE A 328 -26.21 8.40 -30.72
C PHE A 328 -25.77 8.37 -32.19
N ASP A 329 -26.72 8.57 -33.11
CA ASP A 329 -26.46 8.58 -34.57
C ASP A 329 -25.44 9.64 -34.99
N ASN A 330 -25.36 10.75 -34.27
CA ASN A 330 -24.40 11.84 -34.50
C ASN A 330 -22.99 11.56 -33.97
N GLY A 331 -22.71 10.34 -33.53
CA GLY A 331 -21.42 9.92 -32.99
C GLY A 331 -21.15 10.31 -31.55
N TRP A 332 -22.13 10.90 -30.84
CA TRP A 332 -22.03 11.11 -29.40
C TRP A 332 -22.31 9.82 -28.64
N ARG A 333 -21.77 9.74 -27.44
CA ARG A 333 -21.94 8.59 -26.55
C ARG A 333 -22.24 9.04 -25.16
N LEU A 334 -23.27 8.47 -24.57
CA LEU A 334 -23.63 8.58 -23.15
C LEU A 334 -23.24 7.29 -22.44
N ASN A 335 -22.55 7.39 -21.31
CA ASN A 335 -22.34 6.28 -20.38
C ASN A 335 -22.82 6.68 -18.99
N ALA A 336 -23.54 5.75 -18.35
CA ALA A 336 -23.87 5.83 -16.93
C ALA A 336 -23.42 4.55 -16.26
N GLU A 337 -22.70 4.65 -15.17
CA GLU A 337 -22.14 3.51 -14.43
C GLU A 337 -22.38 3.71 -12.93
N ALA A 338 -22.74 2.62 -12.25
CA ALA A 338 -22.86 2.59 -10.80
C ALA A 338 -22.13 1.37 -10.24
N SER A 339 -21.54 1.51 -9.08
CA SER A 339 -20.81 0.44 -8.40
C SER A 339 -21.04 0.49 -6.89
N TYR A 340 -21.22 -0.67 -6.31
CA TYR A 340 -21.22 -0.91 -4.88
C TYR A 340 -20.11 -1.89 -4.54
N THR A 341 -19.20 -1.50 -3.67
CA THR A 341 -18.11 -2.37 -3.20
C THR A 341 -18.16 -2.48 -1.69
N LYS A 342 -18.05 -3.72 -1.20
CA LYS A 342 -17.96 -4.01 0.22
C LYS A 342 -16.80 -4.97 0.45
N ASN A 343 -15.80 -4.49 1.20
CA ASN A 343 -14.66 -5.27 1.65
C ASN A 343 -14.78 -5.51 3.16
N ARG A 344 -14.50 -6.72 3.59
CA ARG A 344 -14.37 -7.09 4.99
C ARG A 344 -13.09 -7.88 5.18
N SER A 345 -12.35 -7.58 6.23
CA SER A 345 -11.19 -8.37 6.61
C SER A 345 -11.13 -8.55 8.13
N ASP A 346 -10.59 -9.68 8.54
CA ASP A 346 -10.26 -10.01 9.93
C ASP A 346 -8.87 -10.67 9.93
N ALA A 347 -7.87 -9.90 10.33
CA ALA A 347 -6.49 -10.34 10.46
C ALA A 347 -6.19 -10.57 11.92
N LYS A 348 -5.80 -11.79 12.25
CA LYS A 348 -5.23 -12.17 13.54
C LYS A 348 -3.77 -12.51 13.30
N VAL A 349 -2.87 -11.80 13.94
CA VAL A 349 -1.43 -11.92 13.69
C VAL A 349 -0.69 -11.99 15.02
N GLY A 350 0.17 -12.97 15.13
CA GLY A 350 1.21 -13.01 16.14
C GLY A 350 2.57 -12.99 15.48
N GLN A 351 3.49 -12.23 16.01
CA GLN A 351 4.82 -12.06 15.42
C GLN A 351 5.88 -11.83 16.47
N PHE A 352 7.07 -12.35 16.21
CA PHE A 352 8.26 -12.01 16.96
C PHE A 352 8.92 -10.75 16.43
N PHE A 353 9.37 -9.91 17.34
CA PHE A 353 10.13 -8.69 17.05
C PHE A 353 11.43 -8.70 17.84
N LEU A 354 12.47 -8.09 17.31
CA LEU A 354 13.67 -7.82 18.09
C LEU A 354 13.31 -6.98 19.31
N ARG A 355 13.64 -7.49 20.46
CA ARG A 355 13.49 -6.73 21.69
C ARG A 355 14.52 -5.62 21.71
N ASN A 356 14.01 -4.41 21.61
CA ASN A 356 14.84 -3.22 21.70
C ASN A 356 14.87 -2.74 23.15
N GLU A 357 15.73 -3.29 23.95
CA GLU A 357 15.93 -2.80 25.32
C GLU A 357 16.54 -1.40 25.34
N HIS A 358 17.11 -0.99 24.20
CA HIS A 358 17.74 0.31 24.06
C HIS A 358 16.75 1.47 23.87
N THR A 359 15.45 1.22 23.79
CA THR A 359 14.45 2.29 23.56
C THR A 359 13.81 2.82 24.82
N ALA A 360 14.00 2.19 25.96
CA ALA A 360 13.51 2.75 27.22
C ALA A 360 14.53 3.72 27.82
N GLY A 361 14.71 4.88 27.23
CA GLY A 361 15.35 6.00 27.88
C GLY A 361 16.73 6.44 27.38
N ILE A 362 17.45 5.66 26.59
CA ILE A 362 18.78 6.04 26.10
C ILE A 362 18.79 6.18 24.58
N ALA A 363 18.04 7.17 24.09
CA ALA A 363 18.05 7.51 22.68
C ALA A 363 19.43 8.05 22.26
N GLY A 364 20.04 7.45 21.24
CA GLY A 364 21.26 7.97 20.63
C GLY A 364 22.57 7.51 21.27
N SER A 365 22.55 6.53 22.18
CA SER A 365 23.80 6.03 22.77
C SER A 365 24.64 5.24 21.76
N PRO A 366 25.94 5.52 21.63
CA PRO A 366 26.86 4.78 20.77
C PRO A 366 27.04 3.32 21.23
N ALA A 367 27.60 2.48 20.34
CA ALA A 367 27.88 1.09 20.64
C ALA A 367 28.79 0.87 21.86
N THR A 368 29.61 1.84 22.16
CA THR A 368 30.64 1.79 23.22
C THR A 368 30.15 2.26 24.58
N GLY A 369 29.01 2.95 24.67
CA GLY A 369 28.54 3.52 25.93
C GLY A 369 27.15 4.14 25.83
N ALA A 370 26.59 4.57 26.96
CA ALA A 370 25.38 5.37 27.05
C ALA A 370 25.70 6.86 26.96
N ILE A 371 24.97 7.60 26.13
CA ILE A 371 25.06 9.07 26.11
C ILE A 371 24.07 9.62 27.13
N LEU A 372 24.59 10.39 28.06
CA LEU A 372 23.80 11.14 29.05
C LEU A 372 23.12 12.36 28.38
N PRO A 373 22.09 12.98 28.99
CA PRO A 373 21.45 14.17 28.47
C PRO A 373 22.36 15.29 28.03
N ASN A 374 23.47 15.49 28.74
CA ASN A 374 24.51 16.50 28.48
C ASN A 374 25.56 16.06 27.43
N GLY A 375 25.41 14.90 26.82
CA GLY A 375 26.32 14.37 25.80
C GLY A 375 27.50 13.55 26.37
N THR A 376 27.66 13.42 27.67
CA THR A 376 28.69 12.57 28.27
C THR A 376 28.45 11.12 27.93
N ILE A 377 29.49 10.40 27.49
CA ILE A 377 29.43 8.98 27.18
C ILE A 377 29.91 8.17 28.39
N VAL A 378 29.05 7.30 28.90
CA VAL A 378 29.40 6.33 29.97
C VAL A 378 29.59 4.98 29.32
N PRO A 379 30.82 4.42 29.25
CA PRO A 379 31.08 3.09 28.72
C PRO A 379 30.28 2.00 29.43
N TYR A 380 29.83 0.96 28.67
CA TYR A 380 28.99 -0.12 29.25
C TYR A 380 29.76 -1.05 30.20
N ASP A 381 31.08 -1.07 30.15
CA ASP A 381 31.98 -1.81 31.03
C ASP A 381 32.37 -1.03 32.29
N THR A 382 31.91 0.21 32.43
CA THR A 382 32.16 1.01 33.64
C THR A 382 31.59 0.32 34.88
N PRO A 383 32.34 0.20 35.98
CA PRO A 383 31.82 -0.41 37.22
C PRO A 383 30.60 0.33 37.78
N ASP A 384 29.71 -0.38 38.44
CA ASP A 384 28.42 0.16 38.89
C ASP A 384 28.51 1.30 39.92
N ASP A 385 29.53 1.27 40.74
CA ASP A 385 29.86 2.34 41.71
C ASP A 385 30.33 3.60 40.96
N GLU A 386 31.19 3.44 39.99
CA GLU A 386 31.68 4.51 39.15
C GLU A 386 30.55 5.11 38.28
N VAL A 387 29.66 4.26 37.73
CA VAL A 387 28.43 4.72 37.03
C VAL A 387 27.60 5.59 37.95
N ARG A 388 27.36 5.14 39.19
CA ARG A 388 26.58 5.94 40.18
C ARG A 388 27.24 7.27 40.45
N ARG A 389 28.56 7.29 40.58
CA ARG A 389 29.33 8.52 40.81
C ARG A 389 29.22 9.48 39.63
N ILE A 390 29.40 8.99 38.41
CA ILE A 390 29.26 9.80 37.18
C ILE A 390 27.86 10.37 37.07
N LEU A 391 26.82 9.54 37.23
CA LEU A 391 25.43 9.99 37.13
C LEU A 391 25.07 11.03 38.21
N ALA A 392 25.55 10.88 39.43
CA ALA A 392 25.33 11.86 40.51
C ALA A 392 26.03 13.20 40.23
N GLU A 393 27.24 13.12 39.72
CA GLU A 393 28.03 14.32 39.37
C GLU A 393 27.41 15.08 38.19
N GLU A 394 27.03 14.38 37.15
CA GLU A 394 26.40 15.00 35.97
C GLU A 394 24.99 15.53 36.28
N ALA A 395 24.21 14.82 37.12
CA ALA A 395 22.93 15.33 37.60
C ALA A 395 23.08 16.62 38.41
N ARG A 396 24.14 16.72 39.23
CA ARG A 396 24.45 17.92 40.01
C ARG A 396 24.80 19.08 39.07
N LYS A 397 25.67 18.87 38.10
CA LYS A 397 26.06 19.88 37.10
C LYS A 397 24.86 20.39 36.29
N ASP A 398 24.04 19.52 35.81
CA ASP A 398 22.84 19.90 35.05
C ASP A 398 21.86 20.72 35.88
N ARG A 399 21.70 20.35 37.16
CA ARG A 399 20.85 21.10 38.09
C ARG A 399 21.41 22.48 38.39
N GLU A 400 22.71 22.57 38.63
CA GLU A 400 23.39 23.85 38.87
C GLU A 400 23.31 24.77 37.66
N ALA A 401 23.53 24.24 36.44
CA ALA A 401 23.42 25.02 35.22
C ALA A 401 21.97 25.51 34.99
N TYR A 402 21.00 24.66 35.29
CA TYR A 402 19.59 25.03 35.18
C TYR A 402 19.20 26.12 36.19
N GLU A 403 19.61 26.02 37.47
CA GLU A 403 19.33 27.03 38.46
C GLU A 403 20.05 28.37 38.17
N GLN A 404 21.25 28.32 37.58
CA GLN A 404 21.92 29.54 37.09
C GLN A 404 21.12 30.19 35.96
N ALA A 405 20.65 29.40 34.95
CA ALA A 405 19.85 29.91 33.87
C ALA A 405 18.52 30.50 34.39
N LYS A 406 17.90 29.87 35.37
CA LYS A 406 16.68 30.33 36.03
C LYS A 406 16.91 31.66 36.76
N THR A 407 18.01 31.77 37.45
CA THR A 407 18.40 32.99 38.14
C THR A 407 18.68 34.14 37.18
N GLN A 408 19.40 33.86 36.09
CA GLN A 408 19.67 34.82 35.03
C GLN A 408 18.39 35.27 34.33
N TYR A 409 17.50 34.35 33.98
CA TYR A 409 16.21 34.66 33.36
C TYR A 409 15.36 35.56 34.26
N ARG A 410 15.28 35.25 35.56
CA ARG A 410 14.59 36.07 36.55
C ARG A 410 15.13 37.48 36.62
N ALA A 411 16.45 37.66 36.52
CA ALA A 411 17.12 38.95 36.59
C ALA A 411 17.01 39.80 35.31
N THR A 412 16.91 39.16 34.13
CA THR A 412 17.09 39.87 32.86
C THR A 412 15.89 39.81 31.92
N GLN A 413 15.03 38.80 32.04
CA GLN A 413 13.98 38.53 31.07
C GLN A 413 12.59 38.31 31.70
N PHE A 414 12.50 38.27 33.04
CA PHE A 414 11.21 38.00 33.68
C PHE A 414 10.25 39.17 33.50
N ASP A 415 9.12 38.89 32.85
CA ASP A 415 8.02 39.83 32.67
C ASP A 415 6.89 39.53 33.67
N ARG A 416 6.67 40.42 34.63
CA ARG A 416 5.66 40.26 35.66
C ARG A 416 4.24 40.22 35.08
N ASN A 417 3.95 41.04 34.06
CA ASN A 417 2.65 41.11 33.47
C ASN A 417 2.32 39.82 32.68
N ALA A 418 3.33 39.29 31.95
CA ALA A 418 3.20 38.02 31.24
C ALA A 418 3.02 36.85 32.22
N TYR A 419 3.71 36.86 33.37
CA TYR A 419 3.53 35.87 34.43
C TYR A 419 2.12 35.94 35.03
N GLU A 420 1.59 37.13 35.41
CA GLU A 420 0.28 37.26 35.99
C GLU A 420 -0.83 36.85 35.00
N ALA A 421 -0.65 37.16 33.72
CA ALA A 421 -1.55 36.69 32.67
C ALA A 421 -1.53 35.16 32.53
N ALA A 422 -0.35 34.55 32.55
CA ALA A 422 -0.20 33.10 32.48
C ALA A 422 -0.79 32.41 33.72
N LYS A 423 -0.58 32.99 34.91
CA LYS A 423 -1.13 32.50 36.18
C LYS A 423 -2.66 32.58 36.18
N ALA A 424 -3.23 33.72 35.83
CA ALA A 424 -4.69 33.88 35.73
C ALA A 424 -5.30 32.85 34.76
N LYS A 425 -4.61 32.58 33.64
CA LYS A 425 -5.05 31.57 32.68
C LYS A 425 -4.96 30.16 33.25
N ALA A 426 -3.92 29.85 34.00
CA ALA A 426 -3.74 28.55 34.63
C ALA A 426 -4.78 28.31 35.74
N GLU A 427 -5.03 29.31 36.58
CA GLU A 427 -6.02 29.30 37.65
C GLU A 427 -7.46 29.23 37.12
N ALA A 428 -7.74 29.90 36.02
CA ALA A 428 -9.05 29.80 35.33
C ALA A 428 -9.29 28.40 34.76
N ALA A 429 -8.22 27.72 34.32
CA ALA A 429 -8.31 26.36 33.79
C ALA A 429 -8.38 25.30 34.92
N ASN A 430 -7.77 25.57 36.07
CA ASN A 430 -7.80 24.70 37.24
C ASN A 430 -7.64 25.55 38.50
N PRO A 431 -8.68 25.81 39.29
CA PRO A 431 -8.65 26.61 40.52
C PRO A 431 -7.67 26.08 41.60
N TRP A 432 -7.26 24.83 41.49
CA TRP A 432 -6.32 24.16 42.38
C TRP A 432 -4.90 24.09 41.81
N ALA A 433 -4.63 24.75 40.69
CA ALA A 433 -3.31 24.75 40.10
C ALA A 433 -2.37 25.71 40.85
N TRP A 434 -1.34 25.18 41.48
CA TRP A 434 -0.25 25.99 42.05
C TRP A 434 0.68 26.43 40.91
N TYR A 435 0.36 27.52 40.23
CA TYR A 435 1.19 28.12 39.21
C TYR A 435 2.05 29.22 39.81
N THR A 436 3.35 28.94 39.97
CA THR A 436 4.31 29.84 40.62
C THR A 436 5.18 30.59 39.60
N GLU A 437 5.90 31.62 40.02
CA GLU A 437 6.93 32.28 39.19
C GLU A 437 7.93 31.23 38.67
N ASP A 438 8.34 30.29 39.53
CA ASP A 438 9.23 29.20 39.13
C ASP A 438 8.65 28.31 38.05
N SER A 439 7.35 28.03 38.07
CA SER A 439 6.68 27.29 37.04
C SER A 439 6.67 28.04 35.70
N TYR A 440 6.41 29.34 35.75
CA TYR A 440 6.46 30.21 34.58
C TYR A 440 7.88 30.27 33.99
N ILE A 441 8.91 30.53 34.83
CA ILE A 441 10.30 30.60 34.37
C ILE A 441 10.74 29.27 33.80
N ALA A 442 10.38 28.13 34.40
CA ALA A 442 10.70 26.82 33.87
C ALA A 442 10.05 26.57 32.49
N GLU A 443 8.85 27.09 32.29
CA GLU A 443 8.16 27.00 30.99
C GLU A 443 8.88 27.86 29.94
N GLU A 444 9.26 29.08 30.27
CA GLU A 444 9.99 29.95 29.34
C GLU A 444 11.38 29.40 29.01
N LEU A 445 12.14 28.90 29.99
CA LEU A 445 13.41 28.22 29.76
C LEU A 445 13.27 27.00 28.88
N SER A 446 12.20 26.22 29.06
CA SER A 446 11.91 25.08 28.21
C SER A 446 11.65 25.48 26.76
N LYS A 447 10.97 26.61 26.49
CA LYS A 447 10.79 27.17 25.13
C LYS A 447 12.15 27.54 24.48
N MET A 448 13.13 27.94 25.29
CA MET A 448 14.49 28.22 24.85
C MET A 448 15.39 26.98 24.76
N GLY A 449 14.84 25.78 25.04
CA GLY A 449 15.58 24.51 25.00
C GLY A 449 16.42 24.24 26.29
N ILE A 450 16.22 25.01 27.34
CA ILE A 450 16.90 24.82 28.63
C ILE A 450 15.96 24.04 29.55
N VAL A 451 16.33 22.81 29.89
CA VAL A 451 15.50 21.88 30.67
C VAL A 451 16.35 21.26 31.78
N ASP A 452 15.80 21.14 32.99
CA ASP A 452 16.42 20.37 34.06
C ASP A 452 16.31 18.86 33.76
N TYR A 453 17.43 18.27 33.39
CA TYR A 453 17.53 16.82 33.17
C TYR A 453 17.99 16.05 34.40
N SER A 454 18.28 16.71 35.56
CA SER A 454 18.85 16.07 36.74
C SER A 454 18.06 14.88 37.26
N TYR A 455 16.72 14.89 37.11
CA TYR A 455 15.83 13.77 37.47
C TYR A 455 15.99 12.56 36.55
N ALA A 456 16.42 12.76 35.31
CA ALA A 456 16.55 11.69 34.34
C ALA A 456 17.73 10.75 34.64
N TYR A 457 18.75 11.23 35.35
CA TYR A 457 19.95 10.46 35.63
C TYR A 457 19.68 9.22 36.48
N GLY A 458 18.71 9.27 37.39
CA GLY A 458 18.29 8.10 38.15
C GLY A 458 17.77 6.94 37.27
N MET A 459 17.07 7.27 36.20
CA MET A 459 16.58 6.29 35.22
C MET A 459 17.71 5.70 34.38
N PHE A 460 18.78 6.47 34.12
CA PHE A 460 19.97 5.97 33.42
C PHE A 460 20.68 4.86 34.20
N ASN A 461 20.79 4.99 35.50
CA ASN A 461 21.41 3.98 36.36
C ASN A 461 20.67 2.61 36.23
N TYR A 462 19.34 2.63 36.30
CA TYR A 462 18.55 1.41 36.13
C TYR A 462 18.75 0.80 34.75
N ASN A 463 18.73 1.60 33.73
CA ASN A 463 18.87 1.14 32.32
C ASN A 463 20.28 0.62 32.04
N LEU A 464 21.33 1.25 32.57
CA LEU A 464 22.71 0.76 32.43
C LEU A 464 22.93 -0.58 33.16
N ALA A 465 22.45 -0.73 34.39
CA ALA A 465 22.55 -1.99 35.13
C ALA A 465 21.78 -3.14 34.45
N LYS A 466 20.63 -2.83 33.83
CA LYS A 466 19.87 -3.80 33.08
C LYS A 466 20.56 -4.20 31.78
N ARG A 467 21.19 -3.28 31.08
CA ARG A 467 21.92 -3.51 29.83
C ARG A 467 23.14 -4.41 30.02
N LYS A 468 23.87 -4.27 31.11
CA LYS A 468 25.00 -5.15 31.46
C LYS A 468 24.61 -6.62 31.61
N ARG A 469 23.38 -6.89 32.04
CA ARG A 469 22.86 -8.23 32.25
C ARG A 469 22.36 -8.89 30.96
N ASP A 470 21.95 -8.11 29.97
CA ASP A 470 21.23 -8.58 28.80
C ASP A 470 22.08 -8.58 27.51
N THR A 471 23.41 -8.29 27.61
CA THR A 471 24.27 -8.12 26.43
C THR A 471 24.69 -9.40 25.72
N ASP A 472 24.44 -10.55 26.28
CA ASP A 472 24.97 -11.82 25.73
C ASP A 472 24.01 -12.53 24.77
N HIS A 473 22.75 -12.09 24.64
CA HIS A 473 21.75 -12.75 23.80
C HIS A 473 20.86 -11.76 23.05
N ILE A 474 20.59 -12.08 21.79
CA ILE A 474 19.56 -11.37 21.02
C ILE A 474 18.20 -11.78 21.56
N GLN A 475 17.46 -10.81 22.09
CA GLN A 475 16.13 -11.05 22.65
C GLN A 475 15.03 -10.66 21.68
N PHE A 476 13.96 -11.43 21.68
CA PHE A 476 12.76 -11.15 20.91
C PHE A 476 11.57 -10.89 21.85
N ASN A 477 10.79 -9.88 21.50
CA ASN A 477 9.45 -9.72 22.04
C ASN A 477 8.45 -10.32 21.07
N ALA A 478 7.32 -10.75 21.57
CA ALA A 478 6.20 -11.11 20.74
C ALA A 478 5.10 -10.06 20.87
N SER A 479 4.46 -9.78 19.77
CA SER A 479 3.26 -8.95 19.71
C SER A 479 2.16 -9.72 19.02
N THR A 480 0.96 -9.57 19.50
CA THR A 480 -0.23 -10.12 18.88
C THR A 480 -1.22 -9.01 18.59
N MET A 481 -1.81 -9.06 17.41
CA MET A 481 -2.80 -8.07 17.01
C MET A 481 -3.98 -8.71 16.30
N ARG A 482 -5.12 -8.06 16.44
CA ARG A 482 -6.30 -8.31 15.60
C ARG A 482 -6.72 -7.03 14.92
N HIS A 483 -6.87 -7.09 13.63
CA HIS A 483 -7.35 -5.97 12.83
C HIS A 483 -8.60 -6.39 12.05
N LYS A 484 -9.72 -5.74 12.34
CA LYS A 484 -10.96 -5.89 11.58
C LYS A 484 -11.18 -4.64 10.77
N LYS A 485 -11.46 -4.81 9.48
CA LYS A 485 -11.83 -3.70 8.59
C LYS A 485 -13.15 -4.00 7.91
N LYS A 486 -13.98 -2.99 7.81
CA LYS A 486 -15.17 -2.95 6.96
C LYS A 486 -15.09 -1.70 6.13
N ASP A 487 -15.09 -1.85 4.83
CA ASP A 487 -15.02 -0.78 3.85
C ASP A 487 -16.22 -0.92 2.92
N VAL A 488 -17.03 0.12 2.83
CA VAL A 488 -18.21 0.17 1.96
C VAL A 488 -18.09 1.40 1.09
N GLN A 489 -18.18 1.19 -0.21
CA GLN A 489 -18.04 2.24 -1.22
C GLN A 489 -19.20 2.22 -2.19
N TYR A 490 -19.65 3.40 -2.58
CA TYR A 490 -20.61 3.65 -3.63
C TYR A 490 -19.97 4.57 -4.65
N GLY A 491 -20.05 4.21 -5.89
CA GLY A 491 -19.60 5.03 -7.01
C GLY A 491 -20.71 5.19 -8.05
N PHE A 492 -20.81 6.38 -8.59
CA PHE A 492 -21.67 6.67 -9.75
C PHE A 492 -20.90 7.57 -10.71
N LYS A 493 -21.01 7.28 -11.98
CA LYS A 493 -20.42 8.07 -13.06
C LYS A 493 -21.42 8.23 -14.18
N LEU A 494 -21.57 9.46 -14.66
CA LEU A 494 -22.34 9.79 -15.85
C LEU A 494 -21.44 10.62 -16.76
N ASP A 495 -21.23 10.20 -17.98
CA ASP A 495 -20.42 10.93 -18.93
C ASP A 495 -21.00 10.97 -20.34
N LEU A 496 -20.71 12.08 -21.02
CA LEU A 496 -21.05 12.34 -22.40
C LEU A 496 -19.77 12.67 -23.17
N SER A 497 -19.51 11.96 -24.25
CA SER A 497 -18.36 12.18 -25.13
C SER A 497 -18.79 12.17 -26.59
N GLY A 498 -18.08 12.93 -27.40
CA GLY A 498 -18.38 13.03 -28.82
C GLY A 498 -17.48 13.99 -29.57
N LYS A 499 -17.87 14.31 -30.79
CA LYS A 499 -17.16 15.27 -31.61
C LYS A 499 -18.03 16.48 -31.90
N TYR A 500 -17.40 17.66 -31.99
CA TYR A 500 -18.01 18.88 -32.42
C TYR A 500 -17.19 19.54 -33.54
N SER A 501 -17.85 20.29 -34.40
CA SER A 501 -17.22 21.01 -35.49
C SER A 501 -17.05 22.46 -35.14
N LEU A 502 -15.84 22.99 -35.27
CA LEU A 502 -15.52 24.41 -35.11
C LEU A 502 -14.37 24.78 -36.05
N LEU A 503 -14.46 25.95 -36.67
CA LEU A 503 -13.46 26.44 -37.64
C LEU A 503 -13.15 25.46 -38.77
N GLY A 504 -14.18 24.74 -39.24
CA GLY A 504 -14.04 23.75 -40.32
C GLY A 504 -13.35 22.45 -39.92
N ARG A 505 -13.11 22.20 -38.64
CA ARG A 505 -12.44 21.02 -38.12
C ARG A 505 -13.29 20.30 -37.10
N SER A 506 -13.06 19.01 -36.98
CA SER A 506 -13.68 18.16 -35.97
C SER A 506 -12.79 18.10 -34.71
N HIS A 507 -13.38 18.29 -33.55
CA HIS A 507 -12.72 18.30 -32.27
C HIS A 507 -13.38 17.29 -31.34
N ASP A 508 -12.62 16.74 -30.38
CA ASP A 508 -13.16 15.80 -29.39
C ASP A 508 -13.61 16.53 -28.13
N PHE A 509 -14.70 16.11 -27.54
CA PHE A 509 -15.27 16.66 -26.33
C PHE A 509 -15.66 15.56 -25.35
N TYR A 510 -15.47 15.85 -24.07
CA TYR A 510 -15.89 14.99 -22.96
C TYR A 510 -16.38 15.86 -21.81
N THR A 511 -17.50 15.46 -21.22
CA THR A 511 -17.96 15.96 -19.92
C THR A 511 -18.46 14.79 -19.08
N GLY A 512 -18.21 14.84 -17.78
CA GLY A 512 -18.62 13.77 -16.89
C GLY A 512 -18.88 14.29 -15.48
N TYR A 513 -19.82 13.62 -14.81
CA TYR A 513 -20.07 13.77 -13.38
C TYR A 513 -19.71 12.47 -12.68
N THR A 514 -19.00 12.57 -11.57
CA THR A 514 -18.66 11.44 -10.71
C THR A 514 -19.08 11.69 -9.27
N TYR A 515 -19.64 10.67 -8.65
CA TYR A 515 -19.95 10.63 -7.22
C TYR A 515 -19.24 9.43 -6.61
N ASN A 516 -18.52 9.66 -5.52
CA ASN A 516 -17.91 8.60 -4.72
C ASN A 516 -18.23 8.82 -3.25
N ASN A 517 -18.65 7.77 -2.57
CA ASN A 517 -18.86 7.74 -1.13
C ASN A 517 -18.15 6.54 -0.55
N GLU A 518 -17.34 6.77 0.44
CA GLU A 518 -16.54 5.76 1.11
C GLU A 518 -16.78 5.83 2.62
N ASN A 519 -17.05 4.68 3.22
CA ASN A 519 -17.21 4.53 4.65
C ASN A 519 -16.34 3.36 5.13
N ILE A 520 -15.25 3.69 5.81
CA ILE A 520 -14.29 2.73 6.34
C ILE A 520 -14.37 2.72 7.86
N GLN A 521 -14.62 1.55 8.43
CA GLN A 521 -14.43 1.27 9.85
C GLN A 521 -13.23 0.32 9.99
N SER A 522 -12.32 0.67 10.87
CA SER A 522 -11.12 -0.09 11.20
C SER A 522 -11.00 -0.24 12.70
N ASP A 523 -11.08 -1.47 13.19
CA ASP A 523 -10.90 -1.83 14.59
C ASP A 523 -9.53 -2.50 14.73
N TYR A 524 -8.67 -1.91 15.53
CA TYR A 524 -7.31 -2.38 15.78
C TYR A 524 -7.15 -2.72 17.25
N LEU A 525 -6.79 -3.94 17.55
CA LEU A 525 -6.48 -4.43 18.89
C LEU A 525 -5.05 -4.99 18.86
N GLU A 526 -4.17 -4.42 19.65
CA GLU A 526 -2.81 -4.91 19.85
C GLU A 526 -2.61 -5.30 21.29
N ILE A 527 -2.09 -6.50 21.49
CA ILE A 527 -1.83 -7.07 22.79
C ILE A 527 -0.33 -7.14 22.96
N PHE A 528 0.17 -6.44 23.98
CA PHE A 528 1.58 -6.48 24.35
C PHE A 528 1.75 -7.36 25.56
N ASP A 529 2.56 -8.39 25.48
CA ASP A 529 3.08 -9.03 26.67
C ASP A 529 4.41 -8.36 27.06
N ARG A 530 4.38 -7.55 28.08
CA ARG A 530 5.57 -6.92 28.64
C ARG A 530 6.38 -7.86 29.53
N ASN A 531 5.84 -9.00 29.90
CA ASN A 531 6.41 -9.93 30.86
C ASN A 531 7.00 -11.20 30.23
N TYR A 532 7.30 -11.18 28.92
CA TYR A 532 8.08 -12.26 28.32
C TYR A 532 9.55 -12.19 28.77
N ARG A 533 9.76 -12.48 30.06
CA ARG A 533 11.05 -12.84 30.58
C ARG A 533 11.01 -14.31 30.97
N VAL A 534 11.69 -15.14 30.24
CA VAL A 534 12.02 -16.48 30.75
C VAL A 534 13.39 -16.38 31.37
N LYS A 535 13.48 -16.40 32.68
CA LYS A 535 14.69 -16.80 33.38
C LYS A 535 14.68 -18.30 33.55
N THR A 536 15.57 -18.98 32.93
CA THR A 536 15.93 -20.36 33.23
C THR A 536 17.02 -20.38 34.29
N SER A 537 16.85 -19.72 35.38
CA SER A 537 17.75 -19.91 36.51
C SER A 537 16.94 -20.24 37.76
N ASN A 538 16.90 -21.48 38.02
CA ASN A 538 16.36 -22.17 39.20
C ASN A 538 14.93 -22.72 39.05
N PRO A 539 14.75 -24.01 38.92
CA PRO A 539 13.42 -24.66 38.91
C PRO A 539 12.61 -24.47 40.18
N GLY A 540 13.15 -23.85 41.22
CA GLY A 540 12.50 -23.60 42.50
C GLY A 540 11.94 -22.18 42.68
N ALA A 541 12.15 -21.25 41.78
CA ALA A 541 11.80 -19.85 42.00
C ALA A 541 10.50 -19.37 41.35
N GLY A 542 9.68 -20.23 40.80
CA GLY A 542 8.29 -19.93 40.45
C GLY A 542 8.03 -18.80 39.44
N VAL A 543 8.99 -18.37 38.67
CA VAL A 543 8.83 -17.31 37.64
C VAL A 543 8.95 -17.94 36.27
N CYS A 544 7.86 -18.00 35.57
CA CYS A 544 7.86 -18.35 34.15
C CYS A 544 8.31 -17.15 33.33
N GLU A 545 9.59 -17.06 33.06
CA GLU A 545 10.15 -16.00 32.18
C GLU A 545 10.38 -16.56 30.77
N ALA A 546 10.15 -15.75 29.72
CA ALA A 546 10.33 -16.19 28.33
C ALA A 546 11.79 -16.56 28.04
N ILE A 547 12.04 -17.74 27.47
CA ILE A 547 13.38 -18.21 27.11
C ILE A 547 13.99 -17.19 26.13
N PRO A 548 15.20 -16.68 26.38
CA PRO A 548 15.92 -15.90 25.39
C PRO A 548 16.04 -16.73 24.12
N PHE A 549 15.60 -16.20 23.02
CA PHE A 549 15.65 -16.87 21.75
C PHE A 549 17.12 -17.02 21.37
N GLN A 550 17.67 -18.20 21.49
CA GLN A 550 18.94 -18.53 20.83
C GLN A 550 18.65 -18.71 19.34
N MET A 551 19.18 -17.81 18.52
CA MET A 551 19.17 -18.00 17.08
C MET A 551 20.07 -19.20 16.75
N SER A 552 19.44 -20.34 16.58
CA SER A 552 20.11 -21.47 15.94
C SER A 552 20.19 -21.19 14.43
N PRO A 553 21.33 -21.42 13.76
CA PRO A 553 21.42 -21.38 12.31
C PRO A 553 20.45 -22.36 11.60
N LEU A 554 19.85 -23.27 12.32
CA LEU A 554 18.95 -24.33 11.84
C LEU A 554 17.47 -24.05 12.03
N GLY A 555 17.08 -22.81 12.37
CA GLY A 555 15.68 -22.42 12.52
C GLY A 555 15.29 -22.13 13.97
N MET A 556 14.31 -21.26 14.14
CA MET A 556 13.78 -20.87 15.44
C MET A 556 12.89 -21.99 16.00
N LYS A 557 13.42 -22.77 16.90
CA LYS A 557 12.62 -23.65 17.80
C LYS A 557 12.46 -22.93 19.12
N GLY A 558 11.36 -22.23 19.30
CA GLY A 558 11.03 -21.54 20.55
C GLY A 558 9.58 -21.75 20.91
N ASN A 559 9.22 -21.39 22.13
CA ASN A 559 7.86 -21.45 22.60
C ASN A 559 6.95 -20.59 21.73
N GLU A 560 6.06 -21.21 20.97
CA GLU A 560 5.04 -20.53 20.23
C GLU A 560 4.03 -19.92 21.19
N LEU A 561 3.71 -18.64 20.98
CA LEU A 561 2.60 -18.03 21.70
C LEU A 561 1.30 -18.72 21.33
N ALA A 562 0.50 -19.04 22.35
CA ALA A 562 -0.87 -19.45 22.12
C ALA A 562 -1.69 -18.30 21.51
N GLU A 563 -2.70 -18.63 20.72
CA GLU A 563 -3.65 -17.63 20.21
C GLU A 563 -4.37 -17.00 21.42
N PRO A 564 -4.40 -15.65 21.52
CA PRO A 564 -5.16 -14.95 22.53
C PRO A 564 -6.66 -15.29 22.44
N ASP A 565 -7.36 -15.31 23.56
CA ASP A 565 -8.82 -15.35 23.56
C ASP A 565 -9.37 -13.96 23.21
N TRP A 566 -9.54 -13.72 21.92
CA TRP A 566 -9.97 -12.44 21.38
C TRP A 566 -11.39 -12.02 21.78
N ASP A 567 -12.21 -12.95 22.26
CA ASP A 567 -13.61 -12.72 22.59
C ASP A 567 -13.79 -12.41 24.09
N LYS A 568 -12.79 -12.70 24.91
CA LYS A 568 -12.76 -12.29 26.33
C LYS A 568 -12.25 -10.86 26.51
N TYR A 569 -11.98 -10.16 25.42
CA TYR A 569 -11.73 -8.73 25.47
C TYR A 569 -13.00 -8.04 26.00
N ASN A 570 -12.88 -7.40 27.15
CA ASN A 570 -13.93 -6.56 27.71
C ASN A 570 -13.46 -5.11 27.76
N ASP A 571 -14.40 -4.18 27.88
CA ASP A 571 -14.14 -2.72 27.92
C ASP A 571 -13.24 -2.29 29.09
N ARG A 572 -12.92 -3.19 29.99
CA ARG A 572 -12.08 -2.96 31.17
C ARG A 572 -10.63 -3.40 31.00
N GLY A 573 -10.23 -3.87 29.83
CA GLY A 573 -8.86 -4.00 29.47
C GLY A 573 -8.08 -5.20 29.92
N ASN A 574 -8.73 -6.28 30.19
CA ASN A 574 -8.07 -7.54 30.54
C ASN A 574 -8.18 -8.55 29.41
N VAL A 575 -7.08 -8.78 28.70
CA VAL A 575 -6.97 -9.87 27.75
C VAL A 575 -6.09 -10.95 28.35
N TRP A 576 -6.58 -12.17 28.33
CA TRP A 576 -5.90 -13.33 28.90
C TRP A 576 -5.48 -14.27 27.78
N PHE A 577 -4.26 -14.79 27.81
CA PHE A 577 -3.80 -15.84 26.91
C PHE A 577 -2.97 -16.87 27.67
N LYS A 578 -3.08 -18.12 27.21
CA LYS A 578 -2.28 -19.22 27.76
C LYS A 578 -0.85 -19.12 27.24
N ARG A 579 0.11 -19.32 28.13
CA ARG A 579 1.52 -19.50 27.80
C ARG A 579 1.84 -20.98 27.60
N ARG A 580 2.41 -21.31 26.46
CA ARG A 580 2.90 -22.66 26.21
C ARG A 580 4.19 -22.87 26.98
N GLY A 581 4.32 -23.98 27.67
CA GLY A 581 5.52 -24.29 28.46
C GLY A 581 5.51 -23.75 29.90
N CYS A 582 4.42 -23.13 30.32
CA CYS A 582 4.21 -22.68 31.69
C CYS A 582 3.12 -23.45 32.45
N GLU A 583 2.73 -24.62 31.95
CA GLU A 583 1.62 -25.40 32.48
C GLU A 583 1.84 -25.81 33.93
N ASN A 584 3.10 -25.91 34.39
CA ASN A 584 3.48 -26.34 35.76
C ASN A 584 4.09 -25.20 36.59
N ALA A 585 3.98 -23.95 36.18
CA ALA A 585 4.56 -22.84 36.93
C ALA A 585 3.58 -22.29 37.95
N THR A 586 3.91 -22.35 39.22
CA THR A 586 3.19 -21.68 40.31
C THR A 586 3.60 -20.22 40.40
N VAL A 587 2.97 -19.33 39.63
CA VAL A 587 3.18 -17.87 39.76
C VAL A 587 1.96 -17.25 40.40
N ALA A 588 2.09 -16.78 41.62
CA ALA A 588 1.09 -15.92 42.26
C ALA A 588 1.25 -14.48 41.71
N VAL A 589 0.46 -14.09 40.74
CA VAL A 589 0.24 -12.69 40.40
C VAL A 589 -1.00 -12.23 41.17
N ALA A 590 -0.87 -11.15 41.92
CA ALA A 590 -1.96 -10.66 42.77
C ALA A 590 -3.28 -10.55 42.00
N GLY A 591 -4.30 -11.28 42.40
CA GLY A 591 -5.62 -11.33 41.78
C GLY A 591 -5.80 -12.35 40.66
N GLN A 592 -4.84 -13.27 40.42
CA GLN A 592 -4.90 -14.29 39.41
C GLN A 592 -5.04 -15.71 39.99
N THR A 593 -6.04 -16.46 39.55
CA THR A 593 -6.32 -17.81 40.05
C THR A 593 -5.70 -18.92 39.18
N ASP A 594 -5.33 -18.63 37.91
CA ASP A 594 -4.72 -19.60 37.01
C ASP A 594 -3.30 -19.11 36.60
N PRO A 595 -2.24 -19.77 37.06
CA PRO A 595 -0.86 -19.39 36.76
C PRO A 595 -0.46 -19.61 35.30
N SER A 596 -1.20 -20.41 34.53
CA SER A 596 -0.97 -20.62 33.11
C SER A 596 -1.50 -19.45 32.23
N VAL A 597 -2.21 -18.51 32.83
CA VAL A 597 -2.82 -17.36 32.14
C VAL A 597 -2.12 -16.08 32.56
N ALA A 598 -1.56 -15.34 31.63
CA ALA A 598 -0.89 -14.08 31.89
C ALA A 598 -1.80 -12.91 31.52
N LYS A 599 -1.83 -11.89 32.37
CA LYS A 599 -2.48 -10.62 32.06
C LYS A 599 -1.61 -9.81 31.10
N ALA A 600 -2.16 -9.42 29.96
CA ALA A 600 -1.48 -8.61 28.96
C ALA A 600 -2.00 -7.18 28.93
N ALA A 601 -1.11 -6.23 28.66
CA ALA A 601 -1.50 -4.87 28.29
C ALA A 601 -1.99 -4.87 26.84
N TYR A 602 -2.96 -4.04 26.53
CA TYR A 602 -3.48 -3.92 25.16
C TYR A 602 -3.69 -2.46 24.76
N ASN A 603 -3.69 -2.24 23.45
CA ASN A 603 -4.15 -1.01 22.83
C ASN A 603 -5.33 -1.35 21.91
N TYR A 604 -6.43 -0.64 22.07
CA TYR A 604 -7.56 -0.73 21.16
C TYR A 604 -7.78 0.63 20.50
N SER A 605 -8.02 0.61 19.20
CA SER A 605 -8.39 1.81 18.46
C SER A 605 -9.47 1.49 17.47
N ARG A 606 -10.49 2.32 17.41
CA ARG A 606 -11.49 2.31 16.35
C ARG A 606 -11.39 3.62 15.56
N TYR A 607 -11.29 3.47 14.25
CA TYR A 607 -11.32 4.58 13.30
C TYR A 607 -12.52 4.43 12.37
N ILE A 608 -13.25 5.53 12.19
CA ILE A 608 -14.32 5.61 11.20
C ILE A 608 -13.99 6.77 10.29
N ASN A 609 -13.73 6.46 9.01
CA ASN A 609 -13.48 7.46 7.99
C ASN A 609 -14.64 7.47 7.01
N LYS A 610 -15.18 8.64 6.74
CA LYS A 610 -16.21 8.86 5.73
C LYS A 610 -15.74 9.91 4.77
N ASN A 611 -15.75 9.60 3.48
CA ASN A 611 -15.40 10.52 2.42
C ASN A 611 -16.52 10.53 1.40
N GLU A 612 -16.95 11.71 1.03
CA GLU A 612 -17.92 11.96 -0.01
C GLU A 612 -17.32 12.95 -0.99
N THR A 613 -17.33 12.62 -2.27
CA THR A 613 -16.85 13.49 -3.33
C THR A 613 -17.85 13.55 -4.46
N HIS A 614 -18.09 14.78 -4.95
CA HIS A 614 -18.82 15.07 -6.17
C HIS A 614 -17.86 15.79 -7.10
N ALA A 615 -17.75 15.36 -8.33
CA ALA A 615 -16.86 16.00 -9.27
C ALA A 615 -17.48 16.13 -10.65
N VAL A 616 -17.15 17.23 -11.32
CA VAL A 616 -17.50 17.49 -12.72
C VAL A 616 -16.19 17.66 -13.50
N THR A 617 -16.07 16.93 -14.59
CA THR A 617 -14.94 17.00 -15.51
C THR A 617 -15.42 17.54 -16.84
N VAL A 618 -14.66 18.46 -17.42
CA VAL A 618 -14.81 18.90 -18.81
C VAL A 618 -13.44 18.84 -19.47
N SER A 619 -13.37 18.23 -20.63
CA SER A 619 -12.15 18.22 -21.43
C SER A 619 -12.45 18.29 -22.93
N THR A 620 -11.54 18.90 -23.67
CA THR A 620 -11.62 18.96 -25.13
C THR A 620 -10.23 18.83 -25.74
N ARG A 621 -10.17 18.11 -26.86
CA ARG A 621 -9.01 18.10 -27.76
C ARG A 621 -9.35 18.92 -28.97
N PHE A 622 -8.78 20.12 -29.03
CA PHE A 622 -8.94 21.08 -30.11
C PHE A 622 -7.87 20.81 -31.17
N ASN A 623 -8.28 20.39 -32.35
CA ASN A 623 -7.41 20.13 -33.48
C ASN A 623 -7.17 21.44 -34.22
N ALA A 624 -6.15 22.23 -33.80
CA ALA A 624 -5.82 23.53 -34.34
C ALA A 624 -5.34 23.42 -35.80
N THR A 625 -4.57 22.38 -36.10
CA THR A 625 -4.16 21.99 -37.46
C THR A 625 -4.23 20.46 -37.55
N ASP A 626 -3.86 19.90 -38.72
CA ASP A 626 -3.75 18.43 -38.86
C ASP A 626 -2.61 17.83 -38.02
N ARG A 627 -1.69 18.69 -37.57
CA ARG A 627 -0.50 18.27 -36.79
C ARG A 627 -0.47 18.83 -35.39
N LEU A 628 -1.20 19.90 -35.12
CA LEU A 628 -1.19 20.57 -33.82
C LEU A 628 -2.51 20.36 -33.09
N HIS A 629 -2.45 19.73 -31.92
CA HIS A 629 -3.59 19.43 -31.10
C HIS A 629 -3.40 20.03 -29.71
N LEU A 630 -4.38 20.78 -29.24
CA LEU A 630 -4.41 21.38 -27.89
C LEU A 630 -5.43 20.61 -27.04
N LEU A 631 -5.03 20.09 -25.93
CA LEU A 631 -5.91 19.43 -25.00
C LEU A 631 -6.04 20.28 -23.74
N GLY A 632 -7.27 20.76 -23.50
CA GLY A 632 -7.60 21.54 -22.31
C GLY A 632 -8.65 20.82 -21.49
N GLY A 633 -8.57 20.95 -20.18
CA GLY A 633 -9.59 20.39 -19.32
C GLY A 633 -9.54 20.93 -17.90
N MET A 634 -10.63 20.73 -17.20
CA MET A 634 -10.80 21.14 -15.84
C MET A 634 -11.64 20.10 -15.08
N HIS A 635 -11.22 19.83 -13.87
CA HIS A 635 -11.96 18.98 -12.94
C HIS A 635 -12.29 19.78 -11.68
N TYR A 636 -13.56 19.93 -11.40
CA TYR A 636 -14.07 20.57 -10.19
C TYR A 636 -14.53 19.51 -9.22
N THR A 637 -13.99 19.51 -8.01
CA THR A 637 -14.37 18.57 -6.96
C THR A 637 -14.91 19.31 -5.75
N ARG A 638 -16.08 18.92 -5.28
CA ARG A 638 -16.59 19.22 -3.95
C ARG A 638 -16.45 17.99 -3.07
N TYR A 639 -15.94 18.18 -1.86
CA TYR A 639 -15.67 17.07 -0.95
C TYR A 639 -16.10 17.36 0.48
N LYS A 640 -16.44 16.29 1.18
CA LYS A 640 -16.62 16.23 2.63
C LYS A 640 -15.86 15.02 3.16
N SER A 641 -15.10 15.22 4.21
CA SER A 641 -14.40 14.17 4.93
C SER A 641 -14.66 14.27 6.41
N SER A 642 -14.78 13.14 7.06
CA SER A 642 -14.75 13.06 8.51
C SER A 642 -13.94 11.86 8.96
N GLN A 643 -13.23 12.05 10.06
CA GLN A 643 -12.52 11.01 10.76
C GLN A 643 -12.89 11.04 12.22
N SER A 644 -13.37 9.92 12.71
CA SER A 644 -13.58 9.72 14.14
C SER A 644 -12.55 8.69 14.62
N LYS A 645 -11.94 8.98 15.75
CA LYS A 645 -11.06 8.08 16.46
C LYS A 645 -11.62 7.83 17.85
N ASP A 646 -11.73 6.59 18.21
CA ASP A 646 -12.05 6.11 19.54
C ASP A 646 -10.91 5.19 20.01
N MET A 647 -10.23 5.54 21.09
CA MET A 647 -9.11 4.78 21.63
C MET A 647 -9.42 4.45 23.06
N SER A 648 -9.53 3.17 23.38
CA SER A 648 -9.68 2.73 24.78
C SER A 648 -8.35 2.83 25.52
N VAL A 649 -8.45 3.23 26.77
CA VAL A 649 -7.33 3.47 27.66
C VAL A 649 -6.54 2.18 27.89
N ARG A 650 -5.21 2.33 27.91
CA ARG A 650 -4.33 1.31 28.51
C ARG A 650 -4.70 1.10 29.97
N ASN A 651 -5.05 -0.08 30.36
CA ASN A 651 -4.95 -0.47 31.74
C ASN A 651 -3.47 -0.70 32.04
N GLY A 652 -2.82 0.36 32.53
CA GLY A 652 -1.39 0.36 32.81
C GLY A 652 -1.04 -0.62 33.90
N ASP A 653 0.07 -1.31 33.73
CA ASP A 653 0.84 -1.88 34.80
C ASP A 653 1.35 -0.74 35.71
N PRO A 654 1.06 -0.76 37.02
CA PRO A 654 1.55 0.23 37.97
C PRO A 654 3.07 0.40 38.04
N ALA A 655 3.83 -0.53 37.49
CA ALA A 655 5.29 -0.54 37.57
C ALA A 655 6.02 0.14 36.40
N SER A 656 5.33 0.69 35.38
CA SER A 656 6.02 1.32 34.27
C SER A 656 6.20 2.81 34.47
N ALA A 657 7.43 3.28 34.41
CA ALA A 657 7.82 4.70 34.51
C ALA A 657 7.21 5.62 33.40
N PHE A 658 6.46 5.04 32.48
CA PHE A 658 5.66 5.75 31.49
C PHE A 658 4.22 6.06 31.92
N GLN A 659 3.88 5.79 33.18
CA GLN A 659 2.54 5.92 33.74
C GLN A 659 2.02 7.35 33.79
N ASN A 660 2.88 8.34 33.91
CA ASN A 660 2.44 9.74 33.98
C ASN A 660 1.93 10.31 32.64
N GLN A 661 2.10 9.56 31.53
CA GLN A 661 1.60 9.98 30.23
C GLN A 661 0.24 9.35 29.86
N SER A 662 -0.23 8.34 30.59
CA SER A 662 -1.39 7.55 30.17
C SER A 662 -2.73 7.98 30.77
N SER A 663 -2.73 8.66 31.91
CA SER A 663 -3.98 9.08 32.57
C SER A 663 -4.63 10.33 31.92
N LEU A 664 -3.87 11.11 31.17
CA LEU A 664 -4.34 12.33 30.49
C LEU A 664 -4.67 12.08 29.01
N ALA A 665 -4.25 10.97 28.46
CA ALA A 665 -4.46 10.63 27.05
C ALA A 665 -5.87 10.09 26.74
N ALA A 666 -6.64 9.72 27.74
CA ALA A 666 -7.95 9.08 27.54
C ALA A 666 -8.94 10.03 26.81
N ASP A 667 -8.94 11.29 27.20
CA ASP A 667 -9.85 12.28 26.60
C ASP A 667 -9.27 12.94 25.34
N ALA A 668 -7.95 13.01 25.20
CA ALA A 668 -7.29 13.60 24.03
C ALA A 668 -7.36 12.72 22.78
N ASP A 669 -7.60 11.42 22.92
CA ASP A 669 -7.60 10.47 21.84
C ASP A 669 -9.00 10.23 21.20
N HIS A 670 -10.06 10.72 21.82
CA HIS A 670 -11.40 10.75 21.23
C HIS A 670 -11.59 12.04 20.43
N TYR A 671 -11.73 11.92 19.12
CA TYR A 671 -12.02 13.08 18.31
C TYR A 671 -12.89 12.74 17.09
N THR A 672 -13.60 13.73 16.59
CA THR A 672 -14.24 13.72 15.29
C THR A 672 -13.76 14.94 14.51
N ALA A 673 -12.80 14.75 13.66
CA ALA A 673 -12.30 15.78 12.76
C ALA A 673 -13.13 15.80 11.48
N ARG A 674 -13.42 16.98 10.97
CA ARG A 674 -14.23 17.19 9.77
C ARG A 674 -13.55 18.17 8.83
N MET A 675 -13.73 17.94 7.53
CA MET A 675 -13.30 18.86 6.48
C MET A 675 -14.35 18.89 5.38
N LYS A 676 -14.62 20.07 4.87
CA LYS A 676 -15.40 20.26 3.63
C LYS A 676 -14.69 21.30 2.76
N GLY A 677 -14.79 21.16 1.46
CA GLY A 677 -14.17 22.11 0.56
C GLY A 677 -14.45 21.80 -0.90
N HIS A 678 -13.81 22.59 -1.74
CA HIS A 678 -13.83 22.39 -3.18
C HIS A 678 -12.43 22.66 -3.76
N LYS A 679 -12.15 22.06 -4.90
CA LYS A 679 -10.89 22.24 -5.62
C LYS A 679 -11.11 22.23 -7.12
N PHE A 680 -10.39 23.09 -7.81
CA PHE A 680 -10.22 23.08 -9.24
C PHE A 680 -8.84 22.50 -9.58
N THR A 681 -8.83 21.52 -10.46
CA THR A 681 -7.60 20.90 -10.96
C THR A 681 -7.56 21.06 -12.48
N PRO A 682 -6.85 22.09 -12.98
CA PRO A 682 -6.70 22.31 -14.40
C PRO A 682 -5.74 21.33 -15.02
N TYR A 683 -5.97 21.06 -16.30
CA TYR A 683 -5.11 20.30 -17.19
C TYR A 683 -4.90 21.09 -18.49
N ALA A 684 -3.68 21.12 -18.98
CA ALA A 684 -3.33 21.62 -20.30
C ALA A 684 -2.30 20.69 -20.96
N GLY A 685 -2.53 20.36 -22.20
CA GLY A 685 -1.62 19.54 -23.01
C GLY A 685 -1.53 20.07 -24.43
N ILE A 686 -0.39 19.92 -25.04
CA ILE A 686 -0.13 20.20 -26.45
C ILE A 686 0.54 18.96 -27.06
N THR A 687 0.07 18.57 -28.23
CA THR A 687 0.67 17.49 -29.03
C THR A 687 0.94 18.03 -30.44
N TYR A 688 2.13 17.78 -30.93
CA TYR A 688 2.55 18.13 -32.29
C TYR A 688 3.01 16.89 -33.05
N ASP A 689 2.25 16.50 -34.06
CA ASP A 689 2.52 15.37 -34.94
C ASP A 689 3.53 15.82 -36.01
N PHE A 690 4.82 15.59 -35.79
CA PHE A 690 5.83 15.92 -36.82
C PHE A 690 5.88 14.84 -37.92
N THR A 691 5.38 13.64 -37.67
CA THR A 691 5.01 12.63 -38.65
C THR A 691 3.67 11.98 -38.26
N PRO A 692 2.97 11.30 -39.17
CA PRO A 692 1.75 10.58 -38.80
C PRO A 692 1.94 9.53 -37.69
N GLN A 693 3.15 9.00 -37.56
CA GLN A 693 3.49 7.97 -36.57
C GLN A 693 4.10 8.52 -35.28
N GLN A 694 4.52 9.77 -35.25
CA GLN A 694 5.34 10.33 -34.18
C GLN A 694 4.87 11.72 -33.75
N SER A 695 4.80 11.91 -32.45
CA SER A 695 4.33 13.13 -31.80
C SER A 695 5.31 13.60 -30.73
N LEU A 696 5.48 14.89 -30.60
CA LEU A 696 6.00 15.55 -29.39
C LEU A 696 4.84 16.07 -28.58
N TYR A 697 4.96 16.04 -27.26
CA TYR A 697 3.95 16.62 -26.39
C TYR A 697 4.57 17.36 -25.20
N ALA A 698 3.77 18.25 -24.63
CA ALA A 698 4.01 18.82 -23.32
C ALA A 698 2.69 18.88 -22.56
N SER A 699 2.74 18.71 -21.25
CA SER A 699 1.55 18.79 -20.41
C SER A 699 1.81 19.39 -19.03
N TYR A 700 0.75 19.96 -18.49
CA TYR A 700 0.65 20.54 -17.16
C TYR A 700 -0.60 19.99 -16.46
N THR A 701 -0.41 19.45 -15.26
CA THR A 701 -1.52 18.87 -14.50
C THR A 701 -1.40 19.23 -13.02
N LYS A 702 -2.48 19.65 -12.41
CA LYS A 702 -2.62 19.73 -10.94
C LYS A 702 -3.39 18.56 -10.38
N ILE A 703 -3.15 18.27 -9.12
CA ILE A 703 -3.89 17.28 -8.34
C ILE A 703 -3.93 17.71 -6.87
N PHE A 704 -4.90 17.20 -6.13
CA PHE A 704 -4.94 17.34 -4.68
C PHE A 704 -5.33 16.02 -4.03
N LYS A 705 -4.99 15.86 -2.74
CA LYS A 705 -5.44 14.75 -1.91
C LYS A 705 -5.78 15.26 -0.53
N GLN A 706 -6.91 14.81 -0.01
CA GLN A 706 -7.27 14.98 1.39
C GLN A 706 -6.33 14.17 2.27
N GLN A 707 -5.92 14.75 3.38
CA GLN A 707 -5.10 14.09 4.39
C GLN A 707 -5.99 13.60 5.53
N ASP A 708 -5.66 12.46 6.08
CA ASP A 708 -6.38 11.83 7.18
C ASP A 708 -5.78 12.19 8.55
N GLU A 709 -4.66 12.90 8.55
CA GLU A 709 -4.01 13.33 9.77
C GLU A 709 -4.77 14.53 10.36
N VAL A 710 -4.80 14.54 11.68
CA VAL A 710 -5.45 15.58 12.47
C VAL A 710 -4.40 16.45 13.12
N ASP A 711 -4.58 17.75 13.00
CA ASP A 711 -3.87 18.72 13.84
C ASP A 711 -4.36 18.56 15.28
N VAL A 712 -3.46 18.20 16.18
CA VAL A 712 -3.79 17.86 17.57
C VAL A 712 -4.32 19.10 18.33
N SER A 713 -3.82 20.28 17.97
CA SER A 713 -4.21 21.53 18.64
C SER A 713 -5.59 22.03 18.19
N SER A 714 -5.90 21.95 16.90
CA SER A 714 -7.19 22.40 16.36
C SER A 714 -8.25 21.31 16.30
N LYS A 715 -7.87 20.04 16.50
CA LYS A 715 -8.73 18.86 16.30
C LYS A 715 -9.39 18.80 14.92
N GLN A 716 -8.73 19.41 13.91
CA GLN A 716 -9.20 19.42 12.52
C GLN A 716 -8.28 18.60 11.61
N LEU A 717 -8.83 18.12 10.51
CA LEU A 717 -8.02 17.47 9.47
C LEU A 717 -7.05 18.47 8.86
N LEU A 718 -5.82 18.04 8.59
CA LEU A 718 -4.83 18.87 7.91
C LEU A 718 -5.31 19.28 6.51
N PRO A 719 -4.89 20.47 6.01
CA PRO A 719 -5.25 20.91 4.67
C PRO A 719 -4.78 19.89 3.63
N PRO A 720 -5.50 19.76 2.49
CA PRO A 720 -5.12 18.82 1.45
C PRO A 720 -3.70 19.06 0.94
N LEU A 721 -2.97 17.99 0.71
CA LEU A 721 -1.76 18.07 -0.09
C LEU A 721 -2.10 18.40 -1.55
N THR A 722 -1.20 19.09 -2.21
CA THR A 722 -1.36 19.47 -3.63
C THR A 722 -0.15 19.03 -4.42
N GLY A 723 -0.39 18.59 -5.66
CA GLY A 723 0.66 18.20 -6.60
C GLY A 723 0.57 18.97 -7.90
N THR A 724 1.72 19.21 -8.54
CA THR A 724 1.81 19.79 -9.88
C THR A 724 2.80 18.96 -10.69
N ASN A 725 2.38 18.49 -11.85
CA ASN A 725 3.21 17.74 -12.79
C ASN A 725 3.45 18.54 -14.06
N TYR A 726 4.69 18.65 -14.46
CA TYR A 726 5.12 19.13 -15.76
C TYR A 726 5.78 17.96 -16.50
N GLU A 727 5.36 17.73 -17.70
CA GLU A 727 5.86 16.62 -18.51
C GLU A 727 6.06 17.06 -19.95
N ILE A 728 7.18 16.67 -20.54
CA ILE A 728 7.47 16.79 -21.97
C ILE A 728 7.91 15.43 -22.48
N GLY A 729 7.50 15.06 -23.69
CA GLY A 729 7.87 13.76 -24.19
C GLY A 729 7.67 13.58 -25.69
N TRP A 730 8.09 12.43 -26.13
CA TRP A 730 7.92 11.91 -27.46
C TRP A 730 7.14 10.62 -27.44
N LYS A 731 6.28 10.41 -28.44
CA LYS A 731 5.52 9.17 -28.62
C LYS A 731 5.55 8.74 -30.08
N GLY A 732 5.65 7.43 -30.28
CA GLY A 732 5.62 6.81 -31.60
C GLY A 732 4.61 5.66 -31.64
N SER A 733 3.93 5.52 -32.77
CA SER A 733 3.04 4.40 -33.08
C SER A 733 3.38 3.87 -34.46
N PHE A 734 4.06 2.75 -34.50
CA PHE A 734 4.66 2.16 -35.69
C PHE A 734 3.92 0.89 -36.11
N LEU A 735 4.21 0.40 -37.33
CA LEU A 735 3.67 -0.85 -37.85
C LEU A 735 2.12 -0.89 -37.79
N LYS A 736 1.48 0.22 -38.14
CA LYS A 736 0.01 0.42 -38.09
C LYS A 736 -0.57 0.25 -36.68
N GLY A 737 0.11 0.76 -35.65
CA GLY A 737 -0.33 0.69 -34.23
C GLY A 737 0.10 -0.57 -33.49
N ARG A 738 0.78 -1.50 -34.15
CA ARG A 738 1.23 -2.76 -33.54
C ARG A 738 2.43 -2.59 -32.61
N LEU A 739 3.23 -1.51 -32.78
CA LEU A 739 4.38 -1.20 -31.96
C LEU A 739 4.29 0.24 -31.48
N ASN A 740 4.17 0.44 -30.18
CA ASN A 740 4.12 1.75 -29.55
C ASN A 740 5.37 2.01 -28.74
N SER A 741 5.87 3.25 -28.77
CA SER A 741 7.00 3.70 -27.97
C SER A 741 6.73 5.07 -27.37
N SER A 742 7.30 5.33 -26.20
CA SER A 742 7.21 6.64 -25.55
C SER A 742 8.47 6.96 -24.77
N LEU A 743 8.82 8.23 -24.73
CA LEU A 743 9.84 8.81 -23.87
C LEU A 743 9.23 10.03 -23.18
N ALA A 744 9.28 10.07 -21.85
CA ALA A 744 8.77 11.18 -21.05
C ALA A 744 9.85 11.69 -20.10
N ILE A 745 9.97 13.01 -19.99
CA ILE A 745 10.75 13.71 -18.96
C ILE A 745 9.78 14.47 -18.09
N PHE A 746 9.90 14.35 -16.80
CA PHE A 746 8.95 14.94 -15.87
C PHE A 746 9.60 15.64 -14.69
N VAL A 747 8.89 16.66 -14.18
CA VAL A 747 9.13 17.29 -12.87
C VAL A 747 7.79 17.36 -12.14
N LEU A 748 7.76 16.79 -10.96
CA LEU A 748 6.56 16.71 -10.13
C LEU A 748 6.86 17.33 -8.76
N ASP A 749 6.10 18.35 -8.39
CA ASP A 749 6.16 19.01 -7.09
C ASP A 749 4.92 18.66 -6.26
N GLN A 750 5.13 18.27 -5.00
CA GLN A 750 4.07 18.08 -4.01
C GLN A 750 4.31 19.02 -2.84
N LYS A 751 3.24 19.65 -2.35
CA LYS A 751 3.22 20.55 -1.18
C LYS A 751 2.23 20.09 -0.13
N ASN A 752 2.36 20.62 1.07
CA ASN A 752 1.52 20.32 2.23
C ASN A 752 1.57 18.86 2.67
N ARG A 753 2.67 18.16 2.37
CA ARG A 753 2.84 16.81 2.87
C ARG A 753 2.94 16.82 4.37
N THR A 754 2.23 15.91 5.03
CA THR A 754 2.32 15.76 6.48
C THR A 754 3.74 15.42 6.90
N ILE A 755 4.27 16.22 7.82
CA ILE A 755 5.47 15.92 8.59
C ILE A 755 5.01 15.70 10.02
N VAL A 756 5.56 14.67 10.64
CA VAL A 756 5.25 14.33 12.02
C VAL A 756 6.37 14.88 12.90
N ASP A 757 5.99 15.77 13.78
CA ASP A 757 6.81 16.35 14.81
C ASP A 757 6.50 15.73 16.17
N PHE A 758 7.40 15.87 17.13
CA PHE A 758 7.14 15.55 18.51
C PHE A 758 7.26 16.84 19.32
N GLY A 759 6.19 17.26 19.94
CA GLY A 759 6.14 18.53 20.62
C GLY A 759 5.30 18.48 21.90
N TYR A 760 5.49 19.47 22.74
CA TYR A 760 4.73 19.64 23.95
C TYR A 760 3.38 20.31 23.62
N VAL A 761 2.28 19.61 23.86
CA VAL A 761 0.93 20.13 23.62
C VAL A 761 0.19 20.23 24.94
N ARG A 762 -0.36 21.39 25.23
CA ARG A 762 -1.25 21.60 26.37
C ARG A 762 -2.64 21.06 26.05
N GLY A 763 -3.16 20.23 26.92
CA GLY A 763 -4.57 19.80 26.90
C GLY A 763 -5.51 20.92 27.41
N ASP A 764 -6.79 20.73 27.19
CA ASP A 764 -7.84 21.67 27.63
C ASP A 764 -7.88 21.86 29.16
N ASN A 765 -7.27 20.93 29.91
CA ASN A 765 -7.13 20.98 31.38
C ASN A 765 -5.86 21.73 31.85
N GLY A 766 -5.15 22.44 30.95
CA GLY A 766 -3.93 23.18 31.26
C GLY A 766 -2.68 22.33 31.46
N GLN A 767 -2.83 21.00 31.52
CA GLN A 767 -1.68 20.09 31.62
C GLN A 767 -1.13 19.80 30.23
N GLY A 768 0.18 19.86 30.07
CA GLY A 768 0.84 19.61 28.83
C GLY A 768 1.49 18.24 28.79
N GLN A 769 1.55 17.65 27.64
CA GLN A 769 2.30 16.41 27.42
C GLN A 769 3.02 16.43 26.08
N TRP A 770 4.13 15.71 26.03
CA TRP A 770 4.84 15.47 24.80
C TRP A 770 4.06 14.48 23.92
N GLN A 771 3.67 14.91 22.73
CA GLN A 771 2.93 14.07 21.81
C GLN A 771 3.35 14.32 20.37
N THR A 772 2.97 13.41 19.51
CA THR A 772 3.19 13.49 18.07
C THR A 772 2.29 14.56 17.47
N ILE A 773 2.87 15.54 16.78
CA ILE A 773 2.16 16.62 16.09
C ILE A 773 2.31 16.43 14.59
N ALA A 774 1.19 16.38 13.88
CA ALA A 774 1.16 16.33 12.42
C ALA A 774 1.03 17.75 11.85
N ARG A 775 1.91 18.13 10.91
CA ARG A 775 1.91 19.44 10.26
C ARG A 775 1.99 19.34 8.74
N PRO A 776 1.31 20.20 7.95
CA PRO A 776 1.35 20.18 6.49
C PRO A 776 2.58 20.96 5.97
N ALA A 777 3.78 20.60 6.41
CA ALA A 777 5.01 21.37 6.16
C ALA A 777 5.92 20.75 5.09
N GLY A 778 5.69 19.51 4.64
CA GLY A 778 6.56 18.83 3.68
C GLY A 778 6.36 19.33 2.25
N SER A 779 7.47 19.58 1.56
CA SER A 779 7.50 19.87 0.11
C SER A 779 8.47 18.91 -0.58
N VAL A 780 7.95 18.10 -1.51
CA VAL A 780 8.73 17.06 -2.20
C VAL A 780 8.81 17.38 -3.68
N ARG A 781 10.00 17.26 -4.29
CA ARG A 781 10.20 17.29 -5.74
C ARG A 781 10.69 15.94 -6.23
N SER A 782 10.02 15.42 -7.24
CA SER A 782 10.43 14.25 -8.00
C SER A 782 10.75 14.67 -9.44
N LYS A 783 11.86 14.17 -9.99
CA LYS A 783 12.26 14.40 -11.38
C LYS A 783 12.90 13.16 -11.97
N GLY A 784 12.69 12.99 -13.25
CA GLY A 784 13.22 11.81 -13.93
C GLY A 784 12.79 11.72 -15.38
N PHE A 785 13.04 10.55 -15.95
CA PHE A 785 12.55 10.20 -17.27
C PHE A 785 12.13 8.72 -17.32
N GLU A 786 11.24 8.42 -18.25
CA GLU A 786 10.67 7.11 -18.49
C GLU A 786 10.69 6.81 -19.98
N PHE A 787 11.15 5.62 -20.35
CA PHE A 787 11.06 5.08 -21.71
C PHE A 787 10.21 3.82 -21.69
N GLU A 788 9.35 3.65 -22.67
CA GLU A 788 8.56 2.44 -22.86
C GLU A 788 8.46 2.06 -24.32
N LEU A 789 8.55 0.78 -24.61
CA LEU A 789 8.32 0.16 -25.90
C LEU A 789 7.43 -1.06 -25.67
N ALA A 790 6.31 -1.17 -26.39
CA ALA A 790 5.40 -2.30 -26.30
C ALA A 790 4.77 -2.62 -27.65
N GLY A 791 4.65 -3.91 -27.95
CA GLY A 791 3.98 -4.32 -29.19
C GLY A 791 4.62 -5.50 -29.89
N GLU A 792 4.33 -5.60 -31.17
CA GLU A 792 4.80 -6.65 -32.09
C GLU A 792 5.84 -6.09 -33.04
N MET A 793 7.04 -6.62 -32.97
CA MET A 793 8.11 -6.35 -33.95
C MET A 793 7.83 -7.04 -35.29
N THR A 794 7.28 -8.26 -35.21
CA THR A 794 6.80 -9.06 -36.33
C THR A 794 5.54 -9.81 -35.91
N ASP A 795 4.88 -10.52 -36.81
CA ASP A 795 3.70 -11.37 -36.48
C ASP A 795 4.01 -12.45 -35.44
N ASN A 796 5.28 -12.86 -35.36
CA ASN A 796 5.73 -13.89 -34.43
C ASN A 796 6.51 -13.36 -33.23
N TRP A 797 6.92 -12.09 -33.21
CA TRP A 797 7.79 -11.54 -32.19
C TRP A 797 7.14 -10.34 -31.49
N LYS A 798 6.86 -10.52 -30.21
CA LYS A 798 6.33 -9.49 -29.30
C LYS A 798 7.38 -9.05 -28.31
N ILE A 799 7.37 -7.77 -27.97
CA ILE A 799 8.31 -7.16 -27.02
C ILE A 799 7.59 -6.18 -26.11
N PHE A 800 8.06 -6.12 -24.88
CA PHE A 800 7.80 -5.06 -23.93
C PHE A 800 9.14 -4.66 -23.30
N ALA A 801 9.48 -3.37 -23.31
CA ALA A 801 10.65 -2.84 -22.62
C ALA A 801 10.30 -1.54 -21.90
N GLY A 802 10.77 -1.39 -20.69
CA GLY A 802 10.57 -0.19 -19.88
C GLY A 802 11.84 0.17 -19.11
N TYR A 803 12.18 1.45 -19.11
CA TYR A 803 13.25 1.98 -18.28
C TYR A 803 12.76 3.25 -17.58
N THR A 804 13.08 3.36 -16.30
CA THR A 804 12.73 4.52 -15.48
C THR A 804 13.94 4.96 -14.68
N TYR A 805 14.23 6.26 -14.76
CA TYR A 805 15.09 6.97 -13.84
C TYR A 805 14.25 7.97 -13.05
N ASN A 806 14.22 7.84 -11.73
CA ASN A 806 13.46 8.72 -10.85
C ASN A 806 14.23 9.09 -9.59
N LYS A 807 14.28 10.38 -9.28
CA LYS A 807 14.88 10.89 -8.05
C LYS A 807 13.92 11.83 -7.34
N SER A 808 13.49 11.43 -6.15
CA SER A 808 12.62 12.23 -5.28
C SER A 808 13.39 12.75 -4.08
N LYS A 809 13.16 14.04 -3.72
CA LYS A 809 13.79 14.69 -2.56
C LYS A 809 12.83 15.67 -1.90
N PHE A 810 12.94 15.84 -0.59
CA PHE A 810 12.37 17.01 0.06
C PHE A 810 13.06 18.29 -0.43
N LYS A 811 12.28 19.33 -0.72
CA LYS A 811 12.82 20.66 -1.07
C LYS A 811 13.30 21.42 0.14
N ASN A 812 12.71 21.17 1.28
CA ASN A 812 13.03 21.72 2.60
C ASN A 812 13.68 20.65 3.49
N GLU A 813 14.63 19.90 2.94
CA GLU A 813 15.28 18.76 3.62
C GLU A 813 15.94 19.18 4.94
N ASP A 814 16.61 20.34 4.97
CA ASP A 814 17.27 20.84 6.18
C ASP A 814 16.28 21.17 7.29
N GLU A 815 15.13 21.78 6.96
CA GLU A 815 14.05 22.06 7.92
C GLU A 815 13.40 20.76 8.44
N VAL A 816 13.14 19.82 7.54
CA VAL A 816 12.58 18.51 7.88
C VAL A 816 13.54 17.74 8.78
N ASN A 817 14.82 17.69 8.42
CA ASN A 817 15.86 17.01 9.18
C ASN A 817 16.13 17.67 10.53
N ALA A 818 16.19 19.00 10.59
CA ALA A 818 16.39 19.72 11.85
C ALA A 818 15.26 19.44 12.85
N ARG A 819 14.02 19.41 12.38
CA ARG A 819 12.85 19.08 13.21
C ARG A 819 12.83 17.62 13.63
N GLN A 820 13.23 16.71 12.74
CA GLN A 820 13.33 15.28 13.04
C GLN A 820 14.48 14.97 14.00
N ILE A 821 15.61 15.67 13.89
CA ILE A 821 16.77 15.49 14.77
C ILE A 821 16.51 16.07 16.17
N ALA A 822 15.84 17.22 16.25
CA ALA A 822 15.59 17.89 17.54
C ALA A 822 14.63 17.11 18.44
N ASN A 823 13.71 16.35 17.88
CA ASN A 823 12.58 15.76 18.62
C ASN A 823 12.54 14.24 18.72
N THR A 824 13.21 13.56 17.94
CA THR A 824 13.56 12.13 18.01
C THR A 824 14.27 11.83 16.70
N LYS A 825 15.38 11.18 16.71
CA LYS A 825 15.90 10.44 15.54
C LYS A 825 14.96 9.25 15.20
N ARG A 826 13.67 9.41 15.47
CA ARG A 826 12.64 8.58 14.88
C ARG A 826 12.63 8.98 13.43
N ALA A 827 13.36 8.24 12.68
CA ALA A 827 13.32 8.20 11.25
C ALA A 827 11.91 7.78 10.78
N ASP A 828 10.97 8.66 10.96
CA ASP A 828 9.71 8.61 10.24
C ASP A 828 9.94 9.15 8.83
N ASP A 829 11.09 8.79 8.30
CA ASP A 829 11.44 8.79 6.91
C ASP A 829 10.54 7.89 6.07
N ALA A 830 9.45 7.43 6.65
CA ALA A 830 8.35 6.85 5.90
C ALA A 830 7.97 7.72 4.69
N PHE A 831 8.37 8.96 4.71
CA PHE A 831 8.12 9.94 3.66
C PHE A 831 9.35 10.29 2.82
N ASN A 832 10.56 9.94 3.23
CA ASN A 832 11.74 10.11 2.39
C ASN A 832 11.98 8.87 1.55
N PHE A 833 11.22 8.75 0.46
CA PHE A 833 11.30 7.63 -0.48
C PHE A 833 12.63 7.51 -1.23
N SER A 834 13.53 8.50 -1.08
CA SER A 834 14.77 8.56 -1.85
C SER A 834 15.75 7.42 -1.52
N GLY A 835 15.68 6.84 -0.33
CA GLY A 835 16.57 5.75 0.07
C GLY A 835 16.04 4.36 -0.28
N HIS A 836 14.77 4.11 -0.05
CA HIS A 836 14.18 2.77 -0.19
C HIS A 836 13.44 2.54 -1.51
N THR A 837 13.28 3.57 -2.36
CA THR A 837 12.83 3.41 -3.74
C THR A 837 14.02 3.32 -4.67
N PRO A 838 14.08 2.34 -5.58
CA PRO A 838 15.16 2.26 -6.55
C PRO A 838 15.12 3.48 -7.49
N VAL A 839 16.28 4.09 -7.72
CA VAL A 839 16.41 5.24 -8.62
C VAL A 839 16.26 4.82 -10.09
N GLN A 840 16.68 3.60 -10.40
CA GLN A 840 16.60 3.04 -11.76
C GLN A 840 15.83 1.72 -11.72
N ILE A 841 14.90 1.58 -12.65
CA ILE A 841 14.12 0.36 -12.84
C ILE A 841 14.15 0.02 -14.32
N PHE A 842 14.50 -1.23 -14.64
CA PHE A 842 14.47 -1.77 -15.98
C PHE A 842 13.55 -2.99 -16.04
N ARG A 843 12.76 -3.07 -17.09
CA ARG A 843 11.86 -4.19 -17.38
C ARG A 843 11.99 -4.56 -18.85
N LEU A 844 12.16 -5.81 -19.15
CA LEU A 844 12.14 -6.37 -20.49
C LEU A 844 11.33 -7.65 -20.48
N GLY A 845 10.48 -7.82 -21.47
CA GLY A 845 9.77 -9.06 -21.72
C GLY A 845 9.64 -9.28 -23.20
N THR A 846 9.78 -10.50 -23.65
CA THR A 846 9.68 -10.88 -25.06
C THR A 846 9.05 -12.25 -25.21
N SER A 847 8.33 -12.46 -26.31
CA SER A 847 7.86 -13.78 -26.72
C SER A 847 8.05 -13.94 -28.23
N TYR A 848 8.49 -15.12 -28.64
CA TYR A 848 8.73 -15.46 -30.03
C TYR A 848 8.06 -16.79 -30.38
N ARG A 849 7.10 -16.76 -31.29
CA ARG A 849 6.50 -17.96 -31.87
C ARG A 849 7.41 -18.48 -32.97
N ILE A 850 7.96 -19.69 -32.78
CA ILE A 850 8.87 -20.28 -33.75
C ILE A 850 8.08 -20.64 -35.01
N PRO A 851 8.35 -20.05 -36.18
CA PRO A 851 7.60 -20.32 -37.41
C PRO A 851 7.60 -21.80 -37.76
N ARG A 852 6.47 -22.26 -38.28
CA ARG A 852 6.23 -23.67 -38.71
C ARG A 852 6.31 -24.68 -37.54
N THR A 853 6.34 -24.21 -36.31
CA THR A 853 6.23 -25.06 -35.11
C THR A 853 5.01 -24.69 -34.29
N LYS A 854 4.70 -25.50 -33.28
CA LYS A 854 3.67 -25.25 -32.27
C LYS A 854 4.27 -24.65 -31.00
N LEU A 855 5.53 -24.18 -31.08
CA LEU A 855 6.28 -23.65 -29.94
C LEU A 855 6.30 -22.12 -29.92
N THR A 856 6.05 -21.56 -28.75
CA THR A 856 6.35 -20.18 -28.42
C THR A 856 7.33 -20.19 -27.25
N VAL A 857 8.41 -19.44 -27.38
CA VAL A 857 9.40 -19.24 -26.31
C VAL A 857 9.41 -17.77 -25.91
N GLY A 858 9.61 -17.52 -24.65
CA GLY A 858 9.66 -16.14 -24.16
C GLY A 858 10.38 -16.03 -22.84
N GLY A 859 10.56 -14.81 -22.42
CA GLY A 859 11.20 -14.54 -21.14
C GLY A 859 11.30 -13.04 -20.89
N GLY A 860 11.93 -12.71 -19.78
CA GLY A 860 12.10 -11.35 -19.38
C GLY A 860 13.25 -11.13 -18.41
N VAL A 861 13.61 -9.88 -18.28
CA VAL A 861 14.55 -9.38 -17.27
C VAL A 861 13.90 -8.24 -16.53
N SER A 862 13.90 -8.31 -15.22
CA SER A 862 13.54 -7.18 -14.37
C SER A 862 14.72 -6.83 -13.49
N ALA A 863 15.18 -5.57 -13.56
CA ALA A 863 16.33 -5.11 -12.80
C ALA A 863 16.03 -3.79 -12.10
N GLN A 864 16.72 -3.57 -11.00
CA GLN A 864 16.64 -2.31 -10.25
C GLN A 864 17.96 -1.94 -9.60
N SER A 865 18.15 -0.63 -9.39
CA SER A 865 19.32 -0.11 -8.67
C SER A 865 19.22 -0.43 -7.17
N LYS A 866 20.35 -0.20 -6.48
CA LYS A 866 20.45 -0.36 -5.03
C LYS A 866 19.41 0.46 -4.28
N THR A 867 18.97 -0.06 -3.14
CA THR A 867 18.12 0.61 -2.16
C THR A 867 18.74 0.51 -0.77
N LYS A 868 18.33 1.38 0.12
CA LYS A 868 18.80 1.43 1.50
C LYS A 868 17.63 1.74 2.43
N SER A 869 17.44 0.90 3.44
CA SER A 869 16.43 1.18 4.45
C SER A 869 16.86 2.31 5.38
N LEU A 870 15.91 2.80 6.18
CA LEU A 870 16.16 3.77 7.25
C LEU A 870 17.20 3.29 8.26
N TYR A 871 17.20 1.99 8.53
CA TYR A 871 18.15 1.34 9.45
C TYR A 871 19.41 0.86 8.75
N ASN A 872 19.79 1.52 7.65
CA ASN A 872 21.00 1.23 6.90
C ASN A 872 21.10 -0.19 6.32
N VAL A 873 20.02 -0.96 6.30
CA VAL A 873 20.01 -2.24 5.58
C VAL A 873 20.13 -1.94 4.10
N LYS A 874 21.25 -2.34 3.51
CA LYS A 874 21.54 -2.10 2.10
C LYS A 874 21.09 -3.30 1.28
N GLN A 875 20.29 -3.05 0.25
CA GLN A 875 20.02 -3.98 -0.82
C GLN A 875 20.81 -3.54 -2.05
N SER A 876 21.77 -4.35 -2.50
CA SER A 876 22.46 -4.10 -3.77
C SER A 876 21.48 -4.14 -4.94
N GLY A 877 21.81 -3.46 -6.03
CA GLY A 877 21.06 -3.62 -7.27
C GLY A 877 21.02 -5.10 -7.68
N TYR A 878 19.90 -5.51 -8.25
CA TYR A 878 19.72 -6.89 -8.69
C TYR A 878 18.92 -6.96 -9.99
N GLY A 879 19.09 -8.08 -10.68
CA GLY A 879 18.30 -8.48 -11.84
C GLY A 879 17.70 -9.86 -11.62
N LEU A 880 16.48 -10.05 -12.11
CA LEU A 880 15.76 -11.32 -12.13
C LEU A 880 15.57 -11.71 -13.59
N ILE A 881 15.68 -12.98 -13.89
CA ILE A 881 15.48 -13.56 -15.21
C ILE A 881 14.31 -14.53 -15.12
N ASP A 882 13.34 -14.34 -15.98
CA ASP A 882 12.18 -15.20 -16.13
C ASP A 882 12.15 -15.79 -17.53
N GLY A 883 11.48 -16.93 -17.71
CA GLY A 883 11.35 -17.55 -19.00
C GLY A 883 10.15 -18.48 -19.08
N PHE A 884 9.66 -18.74 -20.29
CA PHE A 884 8.61 -19.71 -20.53
C PHE A 884 8.76 -20.40 -21.88
N VAL A 885 8.23 -21.61 -21.92
CA VAL A 885 8.05 -22.38 -23.16
C VAL A 885 6.59 -22.80 -23.21
N GLN A 886 5.92 -22.48 -24.30
CA GLN A 886 4.53 -22.84 -24.56
C GLN A 886 4.47 -23.77 -25.77
N TYR A 887 3.71 -24.84 -25.65
CA TYR A 887 3.39 -25.80 -26.73
C TYR A 887 1.89 -25.87 -26.99
N GLU A 888 1.49 -25.65 -28.23
CA GLU A 888 0.08 -25.73 -28.68
C GLU A 888 -0.25 -27.14 -29.17
N PHE A 889 -1.14 -27.87 -28.46
CA PHE A 889 -1.60 -29.21 -28.87
C PHE A 889 -2.66 -29.18 -29.98
N GLY A 890 -2.94 -28.04 -30.55
CA GLY A 890 -3.95 -27.77 -31.54
C GLY A 890 -4.57 -26.40 -31.28
N PRO A 891 -5.76 -26.13 -31.86
CA PRO A 891 -6.39 -24.81 -31.64
C PRO A 891 -6.99 -24.65 -30.25
N HIS A 892 -7.16 -25.73 -29.51
CA HIS A 892 -7.96 -25.78 -28.28
C HIS A 892 -7.17 -25.89 -26.99
N ALA A 893 -5.92 -26.34 -27.01
CA ALA A 893 -5.16 -26.56 -25.81
C ALA A 893 -3.70 -26.12 -25.95
N LYS A 894 -3.13 -25.55 -24.91
CA LYS A 894 -1.73 -25.18 -24.81
C LYS A 894 -1.16 -25.49 -23.41
N LEU A 895 0.05 -26.00 -23.40
CA LEU A 895 0.80 -26.27 -22.19
C LEU A 895 1.93 -25.23 -22.06
N ASN A 896 2.06 -24.64 -20.89
CA ASN A 896 3.07 -23.64 -20.59
C ASN A 896 3.95 -24.14 -19.44
N LEU A 897 5.25 -24.17 -19.66
CA LEU A 897 6.27 -24.33 -18.62
C LEU A 897 6.86 -22.96 -18.35
N ILE A 898 6.72 -22.48 -17.12
CA ILE A 898 7.08 -21.11 -16.74
C ILE A 898 8.09 -21.18 -15.61
N GLY A 899 9.20 -20.45 -15.74
CA GLY A 899 10.20 -20.30 -14.72
C GLY A 899 10.39 -18.85 -14.34
N THR A 900 10.31 -18.53 -13.06
CA THR A 900 10.58 -17.21 -12.51
C THR A 900 11.83 -17.23 -11.65
N ASN A 901 12.56 -16.10 -11.62
CA ASN A 901 13.85 -15.99 -10.93
C ASN A 901 14.79 -17.18 -11.23
N LEU A 902 14.97 -17.49 -12.51
CA LEU A 902 15.71 -18.68 -12.98
C LEU A 902 17.15 -18.76 -12.43
N ALA A 903 17.77 -17.61 -12.18
CA ALA A 903 19.10 -17.52 -11.57
C ALA A 903 19.10 -17.76 -10.05
N ASP A 904 17.95 -18.03 -9.44
CA ASP A 904 17.74 -18.20 -7.99
C ASP A 904 18.33 -17.07 -7.14
N ARG A 905 18.23 -15.82 -7.63
CA ARG A 905 18.75 -14.66 -6.94
C ARG A 905 18.05 -14.46 -5.60
N THR A 906 18.82 -14.38 -4.51
CA THR A 906 18.33 -13.99 -3.20
C THR A 906 18.34 -12.47 -3.10
N TYR A 907 17.18 -11.86 -2.79
CA TYR A 907 17.01 -10.41 -2.71
C TYR A 907 15.88 -10.08 -1.75
N PHE A 908 15.80 -8.82 -1.32
CA PHE A 908 14.61 -8.28 -0.68
C PHE A 908 13.74 -7.57 -1.72
N GLU A 909 12.45 -7.89 -1.74
CA GLU A 909 11.47 -7.18 -2.59
C GLU A 909 11.45 -5.70 -2.24
N ASN A 910 11.47 -5.43 -0.95
CA ASN A 910 11.74 -4.11 -0.40
C ASN A 910 12.39 -4.27 0.98
N ASN A 911 13.11 -3.25 1.35
CA ASN A 911 13.68 -3.07 2.67
C ASN A 911 13.30 -1.69 3.23
N ALA A 912 12.07 -1.26 2.95
CA ALA A 912 11.52 0.04 3.33
C ALA A 912 11.20 0.15 4.83
N ASN A 913 12.04 -0.31 5.62
CA ASN A 913 12.01 -0.49 7.03
C ASN A 913 11.46 0.72 7.81
N ARG A 914 10.18 0.70 8.16
CA ARG A 914 9.53 1.77 8.92
C ARG A 914 9.72 1.64 10.42
N THR A 915 9.96 0.45 10.90
CA THR A 915 10.07 0.15 12.32
C THR A 915 11.20 -0.84 12.58
N ARG A 916 12.30 -0.35 13.16
CA ARG A 916 13.30 -1.12 13.89
C ARG A 916 13.75 -2.45 13.26
N GLY A 917 14.21 -2.45 12.03
CA GLY A 917 14.73 -3.67 11.40
C GLY A 917 13.67 -4.59 10.79
N MET A 918 12.38 -4.29 10.90
CA MET A 918 11.28 -5.03 10.30
C MET A 918 11.04 -4.64 8.84
N ASN A 919 10.14 -5.34 8.17
CA ASN A 919 9.72 -5.10 6.78
C ASN A 919 10.80 -5.40 5.73
N ASN A 920 11.70 -6.33 6.04
CA ASN A 920 12.55 -6.92 5.02
C ASN A 920 11.85 -8.17 4.50
N PHE A 921 11.29 -8.09 3.31
CA PHE A 921 10.60 -9.22 2.68
C PHE A 921 11.50 -9.83 1.63
N TYR A 922 11.91 -11.08 1.85
CA TYR A 922 12.61 -11.81 0.81
C TYR A 922 11.72 -12.00 -0.41
N GLY A 923 12.28 -11.76 -1.57
CA GLY A 923 11.65 -12.07 -2.84
C GLY A 923 11.60 -13.58 -3.09
N GLU A 924 10.69 -13.96 -4.00
CA GLU A 924 10.50 -15.36 -4.38
C GLU A 924 11.79 -15.99 -4.92
N PRO A 925 12.13 -17.22 -4.47
CA PRO A 925 13.18 -18.02 -5.07
C PRO A 925 12.79 -18.47 -6.49
N ARG A 926 13.73 -19.14 -7.18
CA ARG A 926 13.40 -19.81 -8.44
C ARG A 926 12.17 -20.68 -8.27
N THR A 927 11.18 -20.40 -9.12
CA THR A 927 9.92 -21.12 -9.15
C THR A 927 9.66 -21.65 -10.54
N VAL A 928 9.25 -22.90 -10.64
CA VAL A 928 8.85 -23.53 -11.89
C VAL A 928 7.39 -23.94 -11.77
N SER A 929 6.59 -23.53 -12.76
CA SER A 929 5.16 -23.78 -12.80
C SER A 929 4.76 -24.42 -14.14
N LEU A 930 3.78 -25.29 -14.08
CA LEU A 930 3.15 -25.90 -15.25
C LEU A 930 1.72 -25.42 -15.33
N LYS A 931 1.31 -24.93 -16.51
CA LYS A 931 -0.02 -24.42 -16.77
C LYS A 931 -0.59 -25.00 -18.05
N LEU A 932 -1.77 -25.59 -17.95
CA LEU A 932 -2.58 -26.04 -19.08
C LEU A 932 -3.74 -25.08 -19.27
N ASP A 933 -3.80 -24.46 -20.44
CA ASP A 933 -4.91 -23.64 -20.86
C ASP A 933 -5.71 -24.39 -21.95
N TRP A 934 -7.03 -24.28 -21.93
CA TRP A 934 -7.90 -24.76 -23.00
C TRP A 934 -8.94 -23.74 -23.37
N LYS A 935 -9.37 -23.83 -24.65
CA LYS A 935 -10.35 -22.91 -25.22
C LYS A 935 -11.18 -23.61 -26.27
N PHE A 936 -12.48 -23.47 -26.18
CA PHE A 936 -13.45 -23.97 -27.15
C PHE A 936 -14.45 -22.89 -27.51
#